data_a15f6d531a23e605996117cbeca1cc99
#
_entry.id   a15f6d531a23e605996117cbeca1cc99
#
_cell.length_a   1.000
_cell.length_b   1.000
_cell.length_c   1.000
_cell.angle_alpha   90.00
_cell.angle_beta   90.00
_cell.angle_gamma   90.00
#
_symmetry.space_group_name_H-M   'P 1'
#
loop_
_entity.id
_entity.type
_entity.pdbx_description
1 polymer ?
#
loop_
_entity_poly.entity_id
_entity_poly.type
_entity_poly.pdbx_seq_one_letter_code
_entity_poly.pdbx_strand_id
1 'polypeptide(L)'
;MPHNLEPSSAVVGLGRAARPEFDHPGWRTAAPASTLPRSTSPLVTLVIPAHNEEHRIPSTLRRYARALVERYDGNAEVIVVANGCSDRTVSVAAGQQAEFPFIRVIDIPEAVGKGAALLEGFRRATARDVIFADADGATSVDSLFGLLADLAAHDVVIGSRHVPGSRITRRQPLRRRLLSRAYNRVVRTVFRLDVRDTQCGAKAIRGDAARRLARLVGETGWSFDLDLLLTARRLGLSFVERPVEWGDVAGSQLRVPATSVAVLASLWRLWRRERSATWVRDRQRRILALNWRCTRHPEAGGAELNLFEQACRWQRDGHDVTVIAARRAGDRTLPALETIDGVRVRRMGGRFTVYLRAAWFLTWHGSEYDEILDVSNGIPFFTPLFTPRSSALLIHHVHDRQWFTEFRQPVSSVGWLLERYVVPLVYRRRPVIAVSPTTRDALIRTGFAPERISVIYNGVTGVPAGTRGPSELDGGPGPRPSICYVGRLKRYKRLERLVDAYAALRPSVPGLRLDIVGDGDARASLEARVRDLGATDGVVFHGFVDEATKAAVLASATVFATPSMHEGWGLSVIEANLEGCPAVAYDVPGLSAAIVDRRTGLLAADDAAFHDALARILLDPELRRQLSDGAREWAARFDWEATAAATLQLLDAFAISRRIDLSRMAVAA
;
A
#
# COMPACT_ATOMS: atom_id res chain seq x y z
N MET A 1 -14.62 -17.66 18.13
CA MET A 1 -13.44 -18.18 17.41
C MET A 1 -12.68 -16.99 16.90
N PRO A 2 -11.42 -16.74 17.31
CA PRO A 2 -10.63 -15.61 16.84
C PRO A 2 -10.06 -15.96 15.47
N HIS A 3 -10.45 -15.20 14.45
CA HIS A 3 -9.79 -15.22 13.15
C HIS A 3 -8.38 -14.65 13.29
N ASN A 4 -7.37 -15.49 13.14
CA ASN A 4 -5.99 -15.10 12.92
C ASN A 4 -5.93 -14.29 11.62
N LEU A 5 -5.96 -12.96 11.73
CA LEU A 5 -5.62 -12.06 10.65
C LEU A 5 -4.10 -11.90 10.64
N GLU A 6 -3.41 -12.76 9.88
CA GLU A 6 -2.07 -12.38 9.42
C GLU A 6 -2.18 -11.05 8.65
N PRO A 7 -1.33 -10.06 8.95
CA PRO A 7 -1.36 -8.80 8.23
C PRO A 7 -0.85 -9.05 6.81
N SER A 8 -1.78 -9.16 5.85
CA SER A 8 -1.47 -9.00 4.44
C SER A 8 -0.69 -7.69 4.27
N SER A 9 0.50 -7.77 3.73
CA SER A 9 1.32 -6.63 3.29
C SER A 9 0.43 -5.56 2.67
N ALA A 10 0.61 -4.30 3.05
CA ALA A 10 -0.19 -3.15 2.61
C ALA A 10 -0.36 -3.13 1.09
N VAL A 11 -1.36 -3.82 0.62
CA VAL A 11 -1.72 -3.89 -0.79
C VAL A 11 -2.75 -2.81 -1.00
N VAL A 12 -2.37 -1.78 -1.73
CA VAL A 12 -3.30 -0.89 -2.39
C VAL A 12 -4.21 -1.75 -3.25
N GLY A 13 -5.39 -2.09 -2.72
CA GLY A 13 -6.43 -2.75 -3.49
C GLY A 13 -6.97 -1.76 -4.51
N LEU A 14 -6.35 -1.69 -5.68
CA LEU A 14 -6.92 -0.99 -6.82
C LEU A 14 -8.24 -1.67 -7.17
N GLY A 15 -9.34 -0.94 -7.01
CA GLY A 15 -10.65 -1.39 -7.44
C GLY A 15 -10.59 -1.90 -8.87
N ARG A 16 -10.99 -3.13 -9.09
CA ARG A 16 -11.08 -3.77 -10.40
C ARG A 16 -12.04 -2.97 -11.28
N ALA A 17 -11.52 -2.20 -12.24
CA ALA A 17 -12.21 -2.07 -13.49
C ALA A 17 -12.28 -3.49 -14.10
N ALA A 18 -13.46 -3.96 -14.48
CA ALA A 18 -13.69 -5.29 -14.99
C ALA A 18 -12.68 -5.62 -16.10
N ARG A 19 -11.62 -6.35 -15.73
CA ARG A 19 -10.73 -7.07 -16.63
C ARG A 19 -11.12 -8.52 -16.55
N PRO A 20 -10.95 -9.32 -17.61
CA PRO A 20 -11.28 -10.73 -17.54
C PRO A 20 -10.56 -11.36 -16.36
N GLU A 21 -11.31 -11.90 -15.44
CA GLU A 21 -10.81 -12.72 -14.35
C GLU A 21 -10.24 -13.99 -14.97
N PHE A 22 -8.93 -14.15 -14.85
CA PHE A 22 -8.26 -15.40 -15.24
C PHE A 22 -8.31 -16.45 -14.15
N ASP A 23 -9.24 -16.35 -13.20
CA ASP A 23 -9.58 -17.44 -12.29
C ASP A 23 -10.63 -18.33 -12.95
N HIS A 24 -10.18 -19.17 -13.90
CA HIS A 24 -11.04 -20.18 -14.49
C HIS A 24 -11.08 -21.41 -13.58
N PRO A 25 -12.27 -21.89 -13.15
CA PRO A 25 -12.40 -23.08 -12.30
C PRO A 25 -11.95 -24.39 -12.94
N GLY A 26 -11.48 -24.36 -14.19
CA GLY A 26 -10.99 -25.51 -14.92
C GLY A 26 -9.47 -25.68 -14.96
N TRP A 27 -8.68 -24.80 -14.33
CA TRP A 27 -7.22 -24.92 -14.35
C TRP A 27 -6.74 -25.99 -13.36
N ARG A 28 -6.07 -27.01 -13.88
CA ARG A 28 -5.58 -28.13 -13.08
C ARG A 28 -4.10 -27.93 -12.76
N THR A 29 -3.73 -28.12 -11.49
CA THR A 29 -2.33 -28.30 -11.07
C THR A 29 -2.12 -29.78 -10.88
N ALA A 30 -1.11 -30.35 -11.58
CA ALA A 30 -0.65 -31.71 -11.24
C ALA A 30 -0.07 -31.67 -9.83
N ALA A 31 -0.62 -32.46 -8.91
CA ALA A 31 -0.19 -32.51 -7.52
C ALA A 31 1.26 -33.01 -7.44
N PRO A 32 2.13 -32.41 -6.61
CA PRO A 32 3.47 -32.94 -6.39
C PRO A 32 3.40 -34.20 -5.53
N ALA A 33 3.96 -35.27 -6.02
CA ALA A 33 4.27 -36.43 -5.19
C ALA A 33 5.60 -36.15 -4.46
N SER A 34 5.57 -35.57 -3.28
CA SER A 34 6.54 -35.83 -2.18
C SER A 34 6.45 -34.80 -1.05
N THR A 35 6.38 -35.33 0.13
CA THR A 35 6.54 -34.70 1.44
C THR A 35 8.01 -34.49 1.75
N LEU A 36 8.52 -33.26 1.57
CA LEU A 36 9.71 -32.79 2.28
C LEU A 36 9.34 -31.48 2.97
N PRO A 37 9.62 -31.32 4.26
CA PRO A 37 9.34 -30.07 4.99
C PRO A 37 10.35 -29.00 4.55
N ARG A 38 9.92 -28.07 3.72
CA ARG A 38 10.71 -26.88 3.39
C ARG A 38 10.21 -25.71 4.23
N SER A 39 10.95 -25.32 5.22
CA SER A 39 10.64 -24.19 6.12
C SER A 39 11.11 -22.83 5.59
N THR A 40 11.61 -22.72 4.35
CA THR A 40 12.07 -21.46 3.73
C THR A 40 11.53 -21.33 2.31
N SER A 41 11.05 -20.12 1.95
CA SER A 41 10.68 -19.81 0.57
C SER A 41 11.87 -20.01 -0.37
N PRO A 42 11.67 -20.53 -1.61
CA PRO A 42 12.74 -20.73 -2.56
C PRO A 42 13.46 -19.41 -2.86
N LEU A 43 14.77 -19.49 -3.18
CA LEU A 43 15.58 -18.32 -3.52
C LEU A 43 15.23 -17.78 -4.91
N VAL A 44 14.94 -18.69 -5.85
CA VAL A 44 14.66 -18.38 -7.24
C VAL A 44 13.47 -19.19 -7.77
N THR A 45 12.59 -18.54 -8.55
CA THR A 45 11.58 -19.20 -9.40
C THR A 45 11.93 -19.00 -10.86
N LEU A 46 12.08 -20.08 -11.60
CA LEU A 46 12.18 -20.07 -13.07
C LEU A 46 10.80 -20.34 -13.67
N VAL A 47 10.27 -19.39 -14.45
CA VAL A 47 8.99 -19.52 -15.16
C VAL A 47 9.25 -19.83 -16.63
N ILE A 48 8.62 -20.89 -17.15
CA ILE A 48 8.75 -21.35 -18.54
C ILE A 48 7.34 -21.44 -19.16
N PRO A 49 6.98 -20.51 -20.07
CA PRO A 49 5.75 -20.62 -20.83
C PRO A 49 5.93 -21.66 -21.95
N ALA A 50 4.98 -22.58 -22.10
CA ALA A 50 5.04 -23.64 -23.09
C ALA A 50 3.74 -23.73 -23.92
N HIS A 51 3.88 -23.93 -25.25
CA HIS A 51 2.76 -24.18 -26.15
C HIS A 51 3.21 -25.12 -27.27
N ASN A 52 2.78 -26.39 -27.23
CA ASN A 52 3.18 -27.44 -28.18
C ASN A 52 4.72 -27.61 -28.28
N GLU A 53 5.33 -27.92 -27.13
CA GLU A 53 6.79 -28.01 -26.98
C GLU A 53 7.26 -29.43 -26.57
N GLU A 54 6.46 -30.48 -26.83
CA GLU A 54 6.73 -31.85 -26.36
C GLU A 54 8.12 -32.36 -26.68
N HIS A 55 8.73 -31.93 -27.82
CA HIS A 55 10.06 -32.37 -28.26
C HIS A 55 11.21 -31.56 -27.65
N ARG A 56 11.00 -30.34 -27.22
CA ARG A 56 12.02 -29.39 -26.75
C ARG A 56 12.06 -29.24 -25.23
N ILE A 57 10.91 -29.26 -24.61
CA ILE A 57 10.77 -28.96 -23.19
C ILE A 57 11.53 -29.95 -22.27
N PRO A 58 11.65 -31.28 -22.58
CA PRO A 58 12.34 -32.19 -21.67
C PRO A 58 13.83 -31.87 -21.53
N SER A 59 14.49 -31.57 -22.65
CA SER A 59 15.92 -31.24 -22.67
C SER A 59 16.19 -29.88 -22.00
N THR A 60 15.30 -28.92 -22.23
CA THR A 60 15.36 -27.59 -21.63
C THR A 60 15.17 -27.65 -20.10
N LEU A 61 14.15 -28.38 -19.62
CA LEU A 61 13.90 -28.54 -18.18
C LEU A 61 15.06 -29.24 -17.49
N ARG A 62 15.57 -30.37 -18.02
CA ARG A 62 16.71 -31.08 -17.43
C ARG A 62 17.95 -30.19 -17.33
N ARG A 63 18.25 -29.43 -18.37
CA ARG A 63 19.40 -28.53 -18.39
C ARG A 63 19.29 -27.43 -17.33
N TYR A 64 18.16 -26.77 -17.27
CA TYR A 64 17.92 -25.67 -16.31
C TYR A 64 17.78 -26.19 -14.89
N ALA A 65 17.03 -27.29 -14.68
CA ALA A 65 16.84 -27.87 -13.36
C ALA A 65 18.14 -28.37 -12.73
N ARG A 66 19.01 -29.07 -13.50
CA ARG A 66 20.34 -29.47 -13.01
C ARG A 66 21.18 -28.28 -12.59
N ALA A 67 21.24 -27.26 -13.41
CA ALA A 67 21.99 -26.04 -13.08
C ALA A 67 21.43 -25.31 -11.83
N LEU A 68 20.12 -25.35 -11.62
CA LEU A 68 19.49 -24.81 -10.40
C LEU A 68 19.82 -25.64 -9.16
N VAL A 69 19.89 -26.98 -9.29
CA VAL A 69 20.36 -27.87 -8.21
C VAL A 69 21.79 -27.54 -7.85
N GLU A 70 22.69 -27.48 -8.84
CA GLU A 70 24.11 -27.19 -8.63
C GLU A 70 24.35 -25.81 -7.98
N ARG A 71 23.55 -24.81 -8.35
CA ARG A 71 23.74 -23.42 -7.88
C ARG A 71 23.06 -23.10 -6.55
N TYR A 72 21.88 -23.69 -6.27
CA TYR A 72 21.03 -23.34 -5.15
C TYR A 72 20.73 -24.53 -4.23
N ASP A 73 21.43 -25.65 -4.38
CA ASP A 73 21.24 -26.88 -3.60
C ASP A 73 19.74 -27.31 -3.57
N GLY A 74 19.08 -27.19 -4.72
CA GLY A 74 17.66 -27.51 -4.86
C GLY A 74 16.68 -26.50 -4.20
N ASN A 75 17.18 -25.41 -3.61
CA ASN A 75 16.34 -24.34 -3.04
C ASN A 75 15.84 -23.38 -4.16
N ALA A 76 15.16 -23.98 -5.13
CA ALA A 76 14.62 -23.32 -6.30
C ALA A 76 13.22 -23.87 -6.63
N GLU A 77 12.47 -23.15 -7.43
CA GLU A 77 11.17 -23.54 -7.98
C GLU A 77 11.21 -23.37 -9.49
N VAL A 78 10.68 -24.33 -10.24
CA VAL A 78 10.44 -24.20 -11.68
C VAL A 78 8.94 -24.30 -11.94
N ILE A 79 8.37 -23.29 -12.56
CA ILE A 79 6.95 -23.25 -12.94
C ILE A 79 6.84 -23.32 -14.45
N VAL A 80 6.39 -24.46 -14.97
CA VAL A 80 6.03 -24.61 -16.38
C VAL A 80 4.57 -24.24 -16.54
N VAL A 81 4.29 -23.25 -17.38
CA VAL A 81 2.91 -22.86 -17.70
C VAL A 81 2.60 -23.28 -19.12
N ALA A 82 1.96 -24.44 -19.25
CA ALA A 82 1.45 -24.96 -20.52
C ALA A 82 0.13 -24.26 -20.85
N ASN A 83 0.01 -23.68 -22.04
CA ASN A 83 -1.17 -22.95 -22.44
C ASN A 83 -1.68 -23.40 -23.83
N GLY A 84 -2.91 -23.91 -23.88
CA GLY A 84 -3.56 -24.38 -25.09
C GLY A 84 -2.77 -25.47 -25.82
N CYS A 85 -2.10 -26.37 -25.08
CA CYS A 85 -1.34 -27.46 -25.67
C CYS A 85 -2.26 -28.56 -26.22
N SER A 86 -2.04 -28.92 -27.48
CA SER A 86 -2.74 -30.03 -28.16
C SER A 86 -1.85 -31.29 -28.28
N ASP A 87 -0.58 -31.20 -27.89
CA ASP A 87 0.41 -32.28 -27.89
C ASP A 87 0.68 -32.80 -26.46
N ARG A 88 1.71 -33.61 -26.27
CA ARG A 88 2.06 -34.18 -24.97
C ARG A 88 2.91 -33.27 -24.08
N THR A 89 2.99 -31.96 -24.35
CA THR A 89 3.79 -31.00 -23.58
C THR A 89 3.55 -31.10 -22.08
N VAL A 90 2.28 -31.14 -21.65
CA VAL A 90 1.89 -31.23 -20.23
C VAL A 90 2.42 -32.50 -19.58
N SER A 91 2.13 -33.67 -20.19
CA SER A 91 2.53 -34.95 -19.63
C SER A 91 4.05 -35.14 -19.61
N VAL A 92 4.73 -34.68 -20.62
CA VAL A 92 6.19 -34.76 -20.73
C VAL A 92 6.90 -33.84 -19.74
N ALA A 93 6.35 -32.62 -19.51
CA ALA A 93 6.85 -31.72 -18.48
C ALA A 93 6.59 -32.28 -17.07
N ALA A 94 5.41 -32.83 -16.83
CA ALA A 94 5.07 -33.46 -15.55
C ALA A 94 5.94 -34.70 -15.26
N GLY A 95 6.34 -35.46 -16.27
CA GLY A 95 7.26 -36.58 -16.14
C GLY A 95 8.65 -36.19 -15.61
N GLN A 96 9.07 -34.92 -15.74
CA GLN A 96 10.34 -34.45 -15.16
C GLN A 96 10.30 -34.26 -13.65
N GLN A 97 9.10 -34.24 -13.04
CA GLN A 97 8.91 -34.11 -11.58
C GLN A 97 9.52 -35.30 -10.80
N ALA A 98 9.60 -36.47 -11.42
CA ALA A 98 10.23 -37.65 -10.82
C ALA A 98 11.72 -37.41 -10.55
N GLU A 99 12.44 -36.74 -11.46
CA GLU A 99 13.87 -36.40 -11.31
C GLU A 99 14.04 -35.07 -10.53
N PHE A 100 13.10 -34.11 -10.69
CA PHE A 100 13.20 -32.77 -10.13
C PHE A 100 11.86 -32.39 -9.44
N PRO A 101 11.65 -32.74 -8.16
CA PRO A 101 10.38 -32.52 -7.44
C PRO A 101 9.97 -31.05 -7.28
N PHE A 102 10.87 -30.10 -7.46
CA PHE A 102 10.61 -28.65 -7.41
C PHE A 102 10.03 -28.09 -8.72
N ILE A 103 9.84 -28.92 -9.76
CA ILE A 103 9.12 -28.54 -10.98
C ILE A 103 7.61 -28.62 -10.70
N ARG A 104 6.90 -27.56 -11.05
CA ARG A 104 5.43 -27.48 -11.01
C ARG A 104 4.91 -27.23 -12.43
N VAL A 105 3.91 -27.97 -12.85
CA VAL A 105 3.24 -27.77 -14.14
C VAL A 105 1.86 -27.20 -13.91
N ILE A 106 1.56 -26.09 -14.59
CA ILE A 106 0.25 -25.45 -14.64
C ILE A 106 -0.28 -25.67 -16.04
N ASP A 107 -1.42 -26.32 -16.15
CA ASP A 107 -2.10 -26.56 -17.41
C ASP A 107 -3.25 -25.57 -17.59
N ILE A 108 -3.18 -24.76 -18.62
CA ILE A 108 -4.22 -23.83 -19.05
C ILE A 108 -4.78 -24.37 -20.38
N PRO A 109 -5.99 -24.96 -20.38
CA PRO A 109 -6.54 -25.61 -21.59
C PRO A 109 -6.71 -24.65 -22.78
N GLU A 110 -6.97 -23.37 -22.53
CA GLU A 110 -7.14 -22.35 -23.54
C GLU A 110 -5.80 -21.77 -24.00
N ALA A 111 -5.70 -21.40 -25.26
CA ALA A 111 -4.54 -20.72 -25.83
C ALA A 111 -4.54 -19.23 -25.42
N VAL A 112 -4.10 -18.91 -24.21
CA VAL A 112 -4.10 -17.55 -23.67
C VAL A 112 -2.93 -16.69 -24.12
N GLY A 113 -1.93 -17.28 -24.79
CA GLY A 113 -0.72 -16.62 -25.27
C GLY A 113 0.41 -16.56 -24.25
N LYS A 114 1.65 -16.33 -24.76
CA LYS A 114 2.89 -16.34 -23.97
C LYS A 114 2.83 -15.37 -22.79
N GLY A 115 2.35 -14.16 -23.00
CA GLY A 115 2.28 -13.14 -21.97
C GLY A 115 1.37 -13.53 -20.80
N ALA A 116 0.17 -14.05 -21.08
CA ALA A 116 -0.74 -14.51 -20.04
C ALA A 116 -0.17 -15.70 -19.26
N ALA A 117 0.49 -16.63 -19.94
CA ALA A 117 1.18 -17.74 -19.29
C ALA A 117 2.29 -17.27 -18.34
N LEU A 118 3.09 -16.28 -18.75
CA LEU A 118 4.11 -15.67 -17.88
C LEU A 118 3.50 -14.93 -16.69
N LEU A 119 2.44 -14.16 -16.89
CA LEU A 119 1.75 -13.46 -15.80
C LEU A 119 1.18 -14.44 -14.76
N GLU A 120 0.67 -15.59 -15.21
CA GLU A 120 0.21 -16.65 -14.30
C GLU A 120 1.36 -17.26 -13.51
N GLY A 121 2.48 -17.53 -14.16
CA GLY A 121 3.71 -17.97 -13.49
C GLY A 121 4.18 -16.95 -12.43
N PHE A 122 4.15 -15.66 -12.73
CA PHE A 122 4.54 -14.60 -11.78
C PHE A 122 3.57 -14.49 -10.58
N ARG A 123 2.26 -14.71 -10.78
CA ARG A 123 1.30 -14.74 -9.66
C ARG A 123 1.59 -15.87 -8.69
N ARG A 124 2.05 -17.02 -9.20
CA ARG A 124 2.30 -18.24 -8.43
C ARG A 124 3.72 -18.37 -7.93
N ALA A 125 4.64 -17.53 -8.40
CA ALA A 125 6.02 -17.53 -7.94
C ALA A 125 6.11 -17.07 -6.48
N THR A 126 6.78 -17.87 -5.65
CA THR A 126 6.95 -17.61 -4.22
C THR A 126 8.34 -17.12 -3.85
N ALA A 127 9.32 -17.26 -4.76
CA ALA A 127 10.71 -16.92 -4.52
C ALA A 127 10.97 -15.42 -4.38
N ARG A 128 12.14 -15.12 -3.79
CA ARG A 128 12.70 -13.77 -3.74
C ARG A 128 12.97 -13.19 -5.13
N ASP A 129 13.52 -14.02 -6.02
CA ASP A 129 13.92 -13.65 -7.37
C ASP A 129 13.16 -14.53 -8.38
N VAL A 130 12.62 -13.92 -9.44
CA VAL A 130 11.89 -14.61 -10.50
C VAL A 130 12.62 -14.39 -11.81
N ILE A 131 12.89 -15.45 -12.55
CA ILE A 131 13.42 -15.40 -13.90
C ILE A 131 12.50 -16.17 -14.84
N PHE A 132 12.35 -15.70 -16.06
CA PHE A 132 11.67 -16.48 -17.09
C PHE A 132 12.58 -16.75 -18.29
N ALA A 133 12.35 -17.86 -18.94
CA ALA A 133 13.03 -18.27 -20.15
C ALA A 133 12.08 -19.00 -21.09
N ASP A 134 12.36 -18.93 -22.40
CA ASP A 134 11.58 -19.66 -23.41
C ASP A 134 11.76 -21.18 -23.30
N ALA A 135 10.72 -21.95 -23.62
CA ALA A 135 10.70 -23.41 -23.55
C ALA A 135 11.67 -24.08 -24.54
N ASP A 136 12.13 -23.36 -25.55
CA ASP A 136 13.08 -23.86 -26.56
C ASP A 136 14.54 -23.91 -26.08
N GLY A 137 14.82 -23.33 -24.91
CA GLY A 137 16.14 -23.31 -24.32
C GLY A 137 17.18 -22.49 -25.08
N ALA A 138 16.75 -21.48 -25.84
CA ALA A 138 17.64 -20.63 -26.63
C ALA A 138 18.64 -19.82 -25.82
N THR A 139 18.40 -19.57 -24.55
CA THR A 139 19.32 -18.82 -23.64
C THR A 139 20.20 -19.79 -22.86
N SER A 140 21.50 -19.49 -22.77
CA SER A 140 22.43 -20.32 -21.99
C SER A 140 22.16 -20.20 -20.48
N VAL A 141 22.55 -21.24 -19.72
CA VAL A 141 22.47 -21.29 -18.26
C VAL A 141 23.26 -20.15 -17.62
N ASP A 142 24.47 -19.92 -18.09
CA ASP A 142 25.34 -18.85 -17.57
C ASP A 142 24.73 -17.47 -17.77
N SER A 143 24.02 -17.26 -18.88
CA SER A 143 23.28 -16.03 -19.12
C SER A 143 22.14 -15.86 -18.11
N LEU A 144 21.37 -16.92 -17.81
CA LEU A 144 20.32 -16.86 -16.81
C LEU A 144 20.84 -16.50 -15.42
N PHE A 145 21.94 -17.13 -14.99
CA PHE A 145 22.56 -16.81 -13.70
C PHE A 145 23.18 -15.42 -13.67
N GLY A 146 23.70 -14.95 -14.79
CA GLY A 146 24.16 -13.58 -14.91
C GLY A 146 23.02 -12.57 -14.71
N LEU A 147 21.84 -12.81 -15.28
CA LEU A 147 20.65 -11.96 -15.08
C LEU A 147 20.22 -11.94 -13.61
N LEU A 148 20.23 -13.09 -12.93
CA LEU A 148 19.89 -13.19 -11.51
C LEU A 148 20.87 -12.45 -10.61
N ALA A 149 22.18 -12.49 -10.93
CA ALA A 149 23.20 -11.80 -10.16
C ALA A 149 23.01 -10.28 -10.13
N ASP A 150 22.58 -9.69 -11.25
CA ASP A 150 22.36 -8.24 -11.35
C ASP A 150 21.10 -7.75 -10.64
N LEU A 151 20.18 -8.64 -10.20
CA LEU A 151 19.05 -8.29 -9.34
C LEU A 151 19.47 -7.76 -7.95
N ALA A 152 20.72 -7.95 -7.57
CA ALA A 152 21.26 -7.34 -6.35
C ALA A 152 21.22 -5.80 -6.40
N ALA A 153 21.36 -5.21 -7.60
CA ALA A 153 21.40 -3.77 -7.82
C ALA A 153 20.18 -3.22 -8.57
N HIS A 154 19.36 -4.08 -9.20
CA HIS A 154 18.25 -3.68 -10.06
C HIS A 154 16.99 -4.49 -9.77
N ASP A 155 15.82 -3.92 -10.05
CA ASP A 155 14.54 -4.60 -9.87
C ASP A 155 14.20 -5.52 -11.05
N VAL A 156 14.66 -5.17 -12.26
CA VAL A 156 14.44 -5.91 -13.51
C VAL A 156 15.74 -5.96 -14.31
N VAL A 157 16.14 -7.15 -14.73
CA VAL A 157 17.32 -7.36 -15.61
C VAL A 157 16.86 -8.00 -16.90
N ILE A 158 17.20 -7.36 -18.02
CA ILE A 158 16.76 -7.74 -19.36
C ILE A 158 17.92 -8.41 -20.07
N GLY A 159 17.75 -9.65 -20.51
CA GLY A 159 18.68 -10.26 -21.45
C GLY A 159 18.65 -9.51 -22.79
N SER A 160 19.81 -9.20 -23.35
CA SER A 160 19.88 -8.46 -24.62
C SER A 160 20.82 -9.13 -25.60
N ARG A 161 20.35 -9.27 -26.83
CA ARG A 161 21.12 -9.77 -27.97
C ARG A 161 21.84 -8.66 -28.75
N HIS A 162 21.61 -7.40 -28.32
CA HIS A 162 21.99 -6.20 -29.06
C HIS A 162 22.99 -5.29 -28.32
N VAL A 163 23.37 -5.65 -27.09
CA VAL A 163 24.40 -4.93 -26.32
C VAL A 163 25.78 -5.53 -26.54
N PRO A 164 26.86 -4.76 -26.34
CA PRO A 164 28.23 -5.28 -26.44
C PRO A 164 28.45 -6.48 -25.51
N GLY A 165 29.14 -7.51 -25.99
CA GLY A 165 29.38 -8.75 -25.24
C GLY A 165 28.34 -9.85 -25.49
N SER A 166 27.23 -9.57 -26.18
CA SER A 166 26.25 -10.62 -26.55
C SER A 166 26.82 -11.60 -27.57
N ARG A 167 26.62 -12.90 -27.36
CA ARG A 167 27.07 -13.97 -28.24
C ARG A 167 25.86 -14.64 -28.90
N ILE A 168 25.80 -14.59 -30.23
CA ILE A 168 24.75 -15.26 -31.02
C ILE A 168 25.37 -16.51 -31.66
N THR A 169 25.10 -17.67 -31.08
CA THR A 169 25.67 -18.96 -31.52
C THR A 169 25.06 -19.43 -32.82
N ARG A 170 23.76 -19.18 -33.05
CA ARG A 170 23.08 -19.49 -34.29
C ARG A 170 22.23 -18.29 -34.73
N ARG A 171 22.53 -17.76 -35.91
CA ARG A 171 21.90 -16.52 -36.42
C ARG A 171 20.52 -16.77 -36.98
N GLN A 172 19.60 -15.88 -36.69
CA GLN A 172 18.28 -15.81 -37.35
C GLN A 172 18.38 -15.42 -38.83
N PRO A 173 17.36 -15.78 -39.66
CA PRO A 173 17.25 -15.31 -41.05
C PRO A 173 17.28 -13.76 -41.12
N LEU A 174 17.95 -13.24 -42.19
CA LEU A 174 18.14 -11.79 -42.36
C LEU A 174 16.86 -10.98 -42.25
N ARG A 175 15.75 -11.46 -42.82
CA ARG A 175 14.42 -10.79 -42.75
C ARG A 175 13.95 -10.60 -41.30
N ARG A 176 14.09 -11.62 -40.45
CA ARG A 176 13.73 -11.54 -39.03
C ARG A 176 14.60 -10.55 -38.27
N ARG A 177 15.89 -10.51 -38.56
CA ARG A 177 16.83 -9.56 -37.94
C ARG A 177 16.48 -8.11 -38.28
N LEU A 178 16.15 -7.83 -39.55
CA LEU A 178 15.75 -6.49 -39.99
C LEU A 178 14.43 -6.04 -39.33
N LEU A 179 13.43 -6.93 -39.29
CA LEU A 179 12.14 -6.66 -38.64
C LEU A 179 12.31 -6.42 -37.11
N SER A 180 13.11 -7.23 -36.44
CA SER A 180 13.39 -7.04 -35.00
C SER A 180 14.09 -5.71 -34.73
N ARG A 181 15.07 -5.34 -35.56
CA ARG A 181 15.76 -4.04 -35.42
C ARG A 181 14.82 -2.85 -35.70
N ALA A 182 13.99 -2.96 -36.73
CA ALA A 182 12.99 -1.94 -37.04
C ALA A 182 11.98 -1.78 -35.91
N TYR A 183 11.46 -2.88 -35.38
CA TYR A 183 10.56 -2.89 -34.24
C TYR A 183 11.19 -2.21 -33.00
N ASN A 184 12.40 -2.64 -32.60
CA ASN A 184 13.09 -2.06 -31.46
C ASN A 184 13.40 -0.56 -31.68
N ARG A 185 13.72 -0.15 -32.91
CA ARG A 185 13.91 1.27 -33.24
C ARG A 185 12.61 2.09 -33.08
N VAL A 186 11.49 1.57 -33.57
CA VAL A 186 10.16 2.19 -33.40
C VAL A 186 9.81 2.29 -31.92
N VAL A 187 9.98 1.20 -31.17
CA VAL A 187 9.70 1.17 -29.73
C VAL A 187 10.53 2.21 -28.98
N ARG A 188 11.84 2.26 -29.21
CA ARG A 188 12.74 3.24 -28.57
C ARG A 188 12.34 4.68 -28.86
N THR A 189 12.01 4.98 -30.12
CA THR A 189 11.65 6.35 -30.54
C THR A 189 10.28 6.75 -30.03
N VAL A 190 9.26 5.87 -30.17
CA VAL A 190 7.87 6.18 -29.84
C VAL A 190 7.62 6.20 -28.33
N PHE A 191 8.21 5.25 -27.60
CA PHE A 191 8.01 5.11 -26.15
C PHE A 191 9.15 5.70 -25.31
N ARG A 192 10.20 6.24 -25.96
CA ARG A 192 11.39 6.78 -25.28
C ARG A 192 11.95 5.83 -24.22
N LEU A 193 12.00 4.54 -24.59
CA LEU A 193 12.50 3.48 -23.71
C LEU A 193 13.95 3.18 -24.10
N ASP A 194 14.89 3.43 -23.19
CA ASP A 194 16.31 3.16 -23.46
C ASP A 194 16.66 1.70 -23.22
N VAL A 195 16.05 0.82 -24.04
CA VAL A 195 16.31 -0.63 -24.08
C VAL A 195 16.52 -1.02 -25.54
N ARG A 196 17.62 -1.74 -25.82
CA ARG A 196 18.00 -2.15 -27.17
C ARG A 196 17.28 -3.41 -27.64
N ASP A 197 16.95 -4.32 -26.70
CA ASP A 197 16.28 -5.58 -26.97
C ASP A 197 15.09 -5.82 -26.02
N THR A 198 13.93 -5.29 -26.38
CA THR A 198 12.73 -5.46 -25.58
C THR A 198 12.15 -6.88 -25.63
N GLN A 199 12.45 -7.64 -26.69
CA GLN A 199 11.82 -8.94 -26.99
C GLN A 199 12.70 -10.16 -26.68
N CYS A 200 13.81 -10.00 -25.94
CA CYS A 200 14.60 -11.14 -25.50
C CYS A 200 13.76 -12.03 -24.55
N GLY A 201 13.76 -13.35 -24.83
CA GLY A 201 12.97 -14.33 -24.09
C GLY A 201 13.49 -14.67 -22.70
N ALA A 202 14.50 -13.94 -22.20
CA ALA A 202 15.04 -14.14 -20.85
C ALA A 202 15.08 -12.80 -20.11
N LYS A 203 14.40 -12.72 -18.96
CA LYS A 203 14.44 -11.56 -18.05
C LYS A 203 14.35 -12.05 -16.61
N ALA A 204 15.09 -11.39 -15.72
CA ALA A 204 15.01 -11.63 -14.28
C ALA A 204 14.33 -10.42 -13.59
N ILE A 205 13.53 -10.68 -12.57
CA ILE A 205 12.69 -9.68 -11.90
C ILE A 205 12.65 -10.02 -10.41
N ARG A 206 12.77 -9.06 -9.52
CA ARG A 206 12.55 -9.29 -8.09
C ARG A 206 11.13 -9.83 -7.86
N GLY A 207 10.95 -10.79 -6.96
CA GLY A 207 9.69 -11.53 -6.82
C GLY A 207 8.50 -10.64 -6.42
N ASP A 208 8.71 -9.64 -5.56
CA ASP A 208 7.70 -8.64 -5.23
C ASP A 208 7.31 -7.79 -6.45
N ALA A 209 8.29 -7.35 -7.24
CA ALA A 209 8.07 -6.62 -8.49
C ALA A 209 7.35 -7.50 -9.53
N ALA A 210 7.72 -8.78 -9.68
CA ALA A 210 7.06 -9.71 -10.59
C ALA A 210 5.57 -9.88 -10.25
N ARG A 211 5.25 -10.08 -8.97
CA ARG A 211 3.85 -10.19 -8.51
C ARG A 211 3.06 -8.89 -8.72
N ARG A 212 3.69 -7.72 -8.56
CA ARG A 212 3.06 -6.41 -8.86
C ARG A 212 2.82 -6.25 -10.35
N LEU A 213 3.80 -6.58 -11.18
CA LEU A 213 3.69 -6.53 -12.64
C LEU A 213 2.59 -7.47 -13.15
N ALA A 214 2.46 -8.67 -12.57
CA ALA A 214 1.42 -9.64 -12.94
C ALA A 214 -0.02 -9.12 -12.76
N ARG A 215 -0.22 -8.11 -11.91
CA ARG A 215 -1.54 -7.48 -11.69
C ARG A 215 -1.82 -6.31 -12.64
N LEU A 216 -0.79 -5.68 -13.19
CA LEU A 216 -0.88 -4.40 -13.88
C LEU A 216 -0.63 -4.47 -15.38
N VAL A 217 0.14 -5.47 -15.83
CA VAL A 217 0.38 -5.73 -17.26
C VAL A 217 -0.91 -6.19 -17.93
N GLY A 218 -1.28 -5.54 -19.01
CA GLY A 218 -2.56 -5.79 -19.69
C GLY A 218 -2.46 -6.48 -21.03
N GLU A 219 -1.30 -6.37 -21.71
CA GLU A 219 -1.08 -7.05 -22.98
C GLU A 219 -0.58 -8.48 -22.72
N THR A 220 -1.26 -9.45 -23.34
CA THR A 220 -0.93 -10.89 -23.18
C THR A 220 -0.36 -11.50 -24.45
N GLY A 221 -0.41 -10.76 -25.56
CA GLY A 221 0.06 -11.20 -26.87
C GLY A 221 1.51 -10.79 -27.16
N TRP A 222 1.78 -10.46 -28.43
CA TRP A 222 3.11 -10.14 -28.93
C TRP A 222 3.80 -8.96 -28.26
N SER A 223 3.03 -7.96 -27.82
CA SER A 223 3.55 -6.76 -27.16
C SER A 223 3.65 -6.88 -25.63
N PHE A 224 3.51 -8.09 -25.08
CA PHE A 224 3.65 -8.36 -23.64
C PHE A 224 4.98 -7.83 -23.09
N ASP A 225 6.09 -8.17 -23.73
CA ASP A 225 7.43 -7.75 -23.28
C ASP A 225 7.57 -6.23 -23.19
N LEU A 226 7.00 -5.52 -24.16
CA LEU A 226 6.99 -4.06 -24.16
C LEU A 226 6.09 -3.53 -23.01
N ASP A 227 4.90 -4.09 -22.85
CA ASP A 227 4.01 -3.70 -21.75
C ASP A 227 4.61 -3.95 -20.37
N LEU A 228 5.30 -5.07 -20.20
CA LEU A 228 6.03 -5.38 -18.98
C LEU A 228 7.05 -4.27 -18.64
N LEU A 229 7.87 -3.85 -19.60
CA LEU A 229 8.89 -2.83 -19.40
C LEU A 229 8.29 -1.43 -19.19
N LEU A 230 7.24 -1.08 -19.93
CA LEU A 230 6.53 0.18 -19.73
C LEU A 230 5.87 0.24 -18.35
N THR A 231 5.29 -0.87 -17.91
CA THR A 231 4.68 -0.97 -16.58
C THR A 231 5.74 -0.96 -15.47
N ALA A 232 6.89 -1.63 -15.65
CA ALA A 232 8.03 -1.54 -14.73
C ALA A 232 8.53 -0.10 -14.60
N ARG A 233 8.72 0.61 -15.72
CA ARG A 233 9.08 2.05 -15.72
C ARG A 233 8.06 2.91 -14.97
N ARG A 234 6.76 2.65 -15.15
CA ARG A 234 5.69 3.36 -14.42
C ARG A 234 5.73 3.14 -12.93
N LEU A 235 6.12 1.96 -12.50
CA LEU A 235 6.27 1.62 -11.08
C LEU A 235 7.56 2.20 -10.48
N GLY A 236 8.41 2.88 -11.28
CA GLY A 236 9.70 3.38 -10.83
C GLY A 236 10.74 2.29 -10.62
N LEU A 237 10.50 1.07 -11.12
CA LEU A 237 11.45 -0.02 -11.01
C LEU A 237 12.69 0.26 -11.86
N SER A 238 13.85 0.02 -11.28
CA SER A 238 15.12 0.12 -11.98
C SER A 238 15.30 -1.07 -12.91
N PHE A 239 15.82 -0.85 -14.12
CA PHE A 239 16.13 -1.94 -15.04
C PHE A 239 17.41 -1.70 -15.83
N VAL A 240 18.08 -2.79 -16.18
CA VAL A 240 19.33 -2.81 -16.94
C VAL A 240 19.31 -3.92 -17.99
N GLU A 241 20.03 -3.70 -19.10
CA GLU A 241 20.28 -4.73 -20.11
C GLU A 241 21.62 -5.44 -19.84
N ARG A 242 21.61 -6.78 -19.89
CA ARG A 242 22.79 -7.62 -19.78
C ARG A 242 23.01 -8.42 -21.06
N PRO A 243 24.25 -8.54 -21.57
CA PRO A 243 24.54 -9.38 -22.71
C PRO A 243 24.23 -10.84 -22.40
N VAL A 244 23.64 -11.54 -23.38
CA VAL A 244 23.31 -12.97 -23.26
C VAL A 244 23.94 -13.77 -24.41
N GLU A 245 24.25 -15.04 -24.12
CA GLU A 245 24.50 -16.03 -25.11
C GLU A 245 23.18 -16.66 -25.55
N TRP A 246 22.87 -16.52 -26.83
CA TRP A 246 21.59 -16.91 -27.39
C TRP A 246 21.77 -17.66 -28.75
N GLY A 247 21.02 -18.74 -28.93
CA GLY A 247 21.02 -19.52 -30.19
C GLY A 247 19.63 -19.71 -30.75
N ASP A 248 19.43 -19.42 -32.04
CA ASP A 248 18.14 -19.68 -32.71
C ASP A 248 17.90 -21.20 -32.79
N VAL A 249 16.77 -21.65 -32.27
CA VAL A 249 16.36 -23.07 -32.32
C VAL A 249 15.39 -23.28 -33.46
N ALA A 250 15.63 -24.28 -34.30
CA ALA A 250 14.78 -24.58 -35.46
C ALA A 250 13.37 -24.98 -35.02
N GLY A 251 12.35 -24.55 -35.81
CA GLY A 251 10.93 -24.89 -35.54
C GLY A 251 10.07 -23.80 -34.91
N SER A 252 10.54 -22.57 -34.87
CA SER A 252 9.70 -21.43 -34.42
C SER A 252 8.50 -21.22 -35.34
N GLN A 253 7.27 -21.31 -34.78
CA GLN A 253 6.00 -21.25 -35.51
C GLN A 253 5.49 -19.82 -35.83
N LEU A 254 6.35 -18.81 -35.89
CA LEU A 254 5.97 -17.42 -36.15
C LEU A 254 5.46 -17.21 -37.59
N ARG A 255 4.16 -17.04 -37.77
CA ARG A 255 3.51 -16.62 -39.03
C ARG A 255 3.48 -15.09 -39.13
N VAL A 256 4.41 -14.48 -39.86
CA VAL A 256 4.66 -13.04 -39.94
C VAL A 256 3.52 -12.17 -40.48
N PRO A 257 2.69 -12.56 -41.48
CA PRO A 257 1.71 -11.64 -42.09
C PRO A 257 0.48 -11.30 -41.24
N ALA A 258 -0.07 -12.29 -40.51
CA ALA A 258 -1.27 -12.06 -39.67
C ALA A 258 -0.94 -11.32 -38.35
N THR A 259 0.31 -11.34 -37.95
CA THR A 259 0.81 -10.69 -36.72
C THR A 259 1.00 -9.18 -36.87
N SER A 260 1.20 -8.67 -38.09
CA SER A 260 1.60 -7.26 -38.29
C SER A 260 0.52 -6.27 -37.91
N VAL A 261 -0.75 -6.52 -38.24
CA VAL A 261 -1.88 -5.65 -37.88
C VAL A 261 -2.16 -5.70 -36.39
N ALA A 262 -2.12 -6.89 -35.80
CA ALA A 262 -2.30 -7.08 -34.38
C ALA A 262 -1.19 -6.40 -33.54
N VAL A 263 0.06 -6.47 -34.03
CA VAL A 263 1.21 -5.76 -33.41
C VAL A 263 1.03 -4.25 -33.48
N LEU A 264 0.66 -3.71 -34.64
CA LEU A 264 0.42 -2.27 -34.79
C LEU A 264 -0.74 -1.80 -33.91
N ALA A 265 -1.83 -2.56 -33.85
CA ALA A 265 -2.95 -2.26 -32.96
C ALA A 265 -2.55 -2.28 -31.47
N SER A 266 -1.73 -3.26 -31.06
CA SER A 266 -1.25 -3.31 -29.67
C SER A 266 -0.24 -2.19 -29.36
N LEU A 267 0.66 -1.85 -30.29
CA LEU A 267 1.54 -0.69 -30.15
C LEU A 267 0.74 0.61 -30.04
N TRP A 268 -0.32 0.76 -30.83
CA TRP A 268 -1.20 1.93 -30.74
C TRP A 268 -1.96 1.99 -29.41
N ARG A 269 -2.48 0.85 -28.89
CA ARG A 269 -3.09 0.79 -27.55
C ARG A 269 -2.10 1.16 -26.47
N LEU A 270 -0.88 0.62 -26.52
CA LEU A 270 0.18 0.93 -25.58
C LEU A 270 0.60 2.41 -25.67
N TRP A 271 0.75 2.93 -26.86
CA TRP A 271 1.07 4.34 -27.08
C TRP A 271 -0.03 5.28 -26.56
N ARG A 272 -1.31 4.98 -26.83
CA ARG A 272 -2.41 5.72 -26.20
C ARG A 272 -2.36 5.64 -24.69
N ARG A 273 -2.09 4.46 -24.15
CA ARG A 273 -1.98 4.25 -22.71
C ARG A 273 -0.76 4.99 -22.12
N GLU A 274 0.37 4.97 -22.80
CA GLU A 274 1.56 5.72 -22.37
C GLU A 274 1.33 7.23 -22.46
N ARG A 275 0.76 7.73 -23.52
CA ARG A 275 0.43 9.16 -23.62
C ARG A 275 -0.61 9.61 -22.59
N SER A 276 -1.57 8.76 -22.27
CA SER A 276 -2.48 9.04 -21.16
C SER A 276 -1.80 8.91 -19.78
N ALA A 277 -0.76 8.10 -19.66
CA ALA A 277 -0.01 7.89 -18.42
C ALA A 277 1.16 8.87 -18.26
N THR A 278 1.86 9.27 -19.32
CA THR A 278 2.89 10.31 -19.27
C THR A 278 2.32 11.69 -18.94
N TRP A 279 1.05 11.94 -19.31
CA TRP A 279 0.32 13.11 -18.83
C TRP A 279 0.16 13.12 -17.30
N VAL A 280 0.25 11.98 -16.67
CA VAL A 280 0.11 11.81 -15.23
C VAL A 280 1.45 11.89 -14.48
N ARG A 281 2.60 11.60 -15.12
CA ARG A 281 3.88 11.46 -14.42
C ARG A 281 4.85 12.66 -14.53
N ASP A 282 4.82 13.39 -15.62
CA ASP A 282 5.77 14.51 -15.89
C ASP A 282 5.16 15.90 -15.70
N ARG A 283 3.88 16.00 -15.33
CA ARG A 283 3.22 17.28 -15.15
C ARG A 283 3.07 17.59 -13.67
N GLN A 284 3.56 18.76 -13.29
CA GLN A 284 3.12 19.42 -12.07
C GLN A 284 1.59 19.43 -12.03
N ARG A 285 0.99 18.66 -11.12
CA ARG A 285 -0.46 18.58 -10.96
C ARG A 285 -0.94 19.65 -10.03
N ARG A 286 -2.15 20.11 -10.28
CA ARG A 286 -2.88 20.95 -9.34
C ARG A 286 -3.82 20.06 -8.53
N ILE A 287 -3.46 19.80 -7.29
CA ILE A 287 -4.21 18.95 -6.35
C ILE A 287 -4.98 19.84 -5.38
N LEU A 288 -6.29 19.61 -5.28
CA LEU A 288 -7.15 20.26 -4.29
C LEU A 288 -7.52 19.25 -3.21
N ALA A 289 -7.26 19.58 -1.96
CA ALA A 289 -7.75 18.81 -0.82
C ALA A 289 -8.72 19.67 0.00
N LEU A 290 -9.84 19.06 0.41
CA LEU A 290 -10.82 19.72 1.25
C LEU A 290 -10.86 19.02 2.61
N ASN A 291 -10.70 19.79 3.66
CA ASN A 291 -10.84 19.29 5.03
C ASN A 291 -11.55 20.35 5.87
N TRP A 292 -12.25 19.89 6.90
CA TRP A 292 -12.98 20.79 7.76
C TRP A 292 -12.08 21.79 8.50
N ARG A 293 -10.87 21.37 8.90
CA ARG A 293 -9.87 22.18 9.61
C ARG A 293 -8.50 22.10 8.94
N CYS A 294 -7.64 23.06 9.21
CA CYS A 294 -6.20 22.96 8.88
C CYS A 294 -5.38 22.63 10.13
N THR A 295 -4.13 22.31 9.97
CA THR A 295 -3.22 21.93 11.08
C THR A 295 -3.02 23.05 12.13
N ARG A 296 -3.13 24.32 11.74
CA ARG A 296 -3.05 25.45 12.68
C ARG A 296 -4.35 25.72 13.45
N HIS A 297 -5.38 24.93 13.23
CA HIS A 297 -6.61 25.08 14.01
C HIS A 297 -6.36 24.53 15.43
N PRO A 298 -6.77 25.24 16.52
CA PRO A 298 -6.51 24.78 17.91
C PRO A 298 -7.07 23.40 18.25
N GLU A 299 -8.10 22.95 17.52
CA GLU A 299 -8.67 21.62 17.67
C GLU A 299 -8.23 20.65 16.57
N ALA A 300 -7.10 20.90 15.89
CA ALA A 300 -6.56 19.98 14.92
C ALA A 300 -6.21 18.63 15.58
N GLY A 301 -6.28 17.56 14.81
CA GLY A 301 -6.01 16.21 15.26
C GLY A 301 -5.41 15.33 14.17
N GLY A 302 -5.47 14.01 14.34
CA GLY A 302 -4.87 13.07 13.40
C GLY A 302 -5.37 13.15 11.96
N ALA A 303 -6.61 13.59 11.74
CA ALA A 303 -7.14 13.75 10.38
C ALA A 303 -6.53 14.94 9.64
N GLU A 304 -6.34 16.06 10.34
CA GLU A 304 -5.68 17.24 9.82
C GLU A 304 -4.20 16.97 9.56
N LEU A 305 -3.54 16.28 10.48
CA LEU A 305 -2.15 15.84 10.34
C LEU A 305 -1.99 14.91 9.12
N ASN A 306 -2.85 13.89 8.99
CA ASN A 306 -2.82 12.95 7.87
C ASN A 306 -2.87 13.67 6.51
N LEU A 307 -3.81 14.59 6.35
CA LEU A 307 -3.91 15.33 5.10
C LEU A 307 -2.67 16.19 4.85
N PHE A 308 -2.19 16.88 5.87
CA PHE A 308 -1.10 17.84 5.71
C PHE A 308 0.24 17.15 5.42
N GLU A 309 0.51 16.03 6.08
CA GLU A 309 1.69 15.19 5.83
C GLU A 309 1.73 14.68 4.38
N GLN A 310 0.59 14.27 3.84
CA GLN A 310 0.49 13.90 2.44
C GLN A 310 0.66 15.11 1.50
N ALA A 311 0.01 16.23 1.80
CA ALA A 311 0.06 17.45 1.01
C ALA A 311 1.49 18.01 0.89
N CYS A 312 2.26 18.01 1.99
CA CYS A 312 3.66 18.44 1.99
C CYS A 312 4.54 17.54 1.12
N ARG A 313 4.28 16.23 1.10
CA ARG A 313 5.01 15.27 0.26
C ARG A 313 4.69 15.46 -1.21
N TRP A 314 3.43 15.61 -1.57
CA TRP A 314 3.03 15.93 -2.95
C TRP A 314 3.63 17.26 -3.42
N GLN A 315 3.71 18.25 -2.54
CA GLN A 315 4.35 19.52 -2.86
C GLN A 315 5.86 19.36 -3.08
N ARG A 316 6.57 18.57 -2.24
CA ARG A 316 7.99 18.25 -2.44
C ARG A 316 8.25 17.48 -3.73
N ASP A 317 7.30 16.65 -4.16
CA ASP A 317 7.34 15.95 -5.45
C ASP A 317 7.03 16.87 -6.65
N GLY A 318 6.88 18.17 -6.42
CA GLY A 318 6.70 19.20 -7.46
C GLY A 318 5.24 19.44 -7.86
N HIS A 319 4.26 18.93 -7.11
CA HIS A 319 2.84 19.19 -7.36
C HIS A 319 2.40 20.54 -6.74
N ASP A 320 1.39 21.16 -7.33
CA ASP A 320 0.78 22.39 -6.82
C ASP A 320 -0.42 22.02 -5.93
N VAL A 321 -0.24 22.08 -4.61
CA VAL A 321 -1.22 21.61 -3.65
C VAL A 321 -1.94 22.76 -2.96
N THR A 322 -3.28 22.73 -3.00
CA THR A 322 -4.15 23.67 -2.29
C THR A 322 -5.04 22.93 -1.32
N VAL A 323 -5.07 23.37 -0.06
CA VAL A 323 -5.96 22.84 0.98
C VAL A 323 -7.03 23.89 1.29
N ILE A 324 -8.30 23.50 1.16
CA ILE A 324 -9.43 24.31 1.65
C ILE A 324 -9.82 23.85 3.06
N ALA A 325 -9.97 24.83 3.97
CA ALA A 325 -10.41 24.57 5.34
C ALA A 325 -11.37 25.66 5.85
N ALA A 326 -12.09 25.38 6.93
CA ALA A 326 -12.88 26.38 7.62
C ALA A 326 -11.98 27.37 8.38
N ARG A 327 -12.49 28.57 8.54
CA ARG A 327 -11.95 29.59 9.44
C ARG A 327 -12.72 29.51 10.76
N ARG A 328 -12.02 29.58 11.90
CA ARG A 328 -12.70 29.65 13.20
C ARG A 328 -13.54 30.94 13.29
N ALA A 329 -14.77 30.84 13.74
CA ALA A 329 -15.62 31.99 13.93
C ALA A 329 -14.99 32.95 14.97
N GLY A 330 -14.86 34.24 14.60
CA GLY A 330 -14.26 35.26 15.45
C GLY A 330 -12.72 35.28 15.49
N ASP A 331 -12.04 34.28 14.94
CA ASP A 331 -10.60 34.24 14.90
C ASP A 331 -10.07 34.97 13.65
N ARG A 332 -9.50 36.16 13.86
CA ARG A 332 -8.82 36.94 12.82
C ARG A 332 -7.31 36.73 12.81
N THR A 333 -6.75 35.92 13.71
CA THR A 333 -5.31 35.70 13.82
C THR A 333 -4.77 34.84 12.67
N LEU A 334 -5.58 33.90 12.14
CA LEU A 334 -5.21 33.10 10.99
C LEU A 334 -5.64 33.78 9.67
N PRO A 335 -4.71 34.03 8.74
CA PRO A 335 -5.00 34.64 7.45
C PRO A 335 -5.92 33.76 6.58
N ALA A 336 -6.71 34.41 5.70
CA ALA A 336 -7.59 33.69 4.78
C ALA A 336 -6.83 32.85 3.74
N LEU A 337 -5.64 33.31 3.37
CA LEU A 337 -4.72 32.60 2.47
C LEU A 337 -3.33 32.58 3.10
N GLU A 338 -2.72 31.44 3.13
CA GLU A 338 -1.39 31.21 3.73
C GLU A 338 -0.67 30.08 3.00
N THR A 339 0.65 30.13 2.95
CA THR A 339 1.48 29.02 2.50
C THR A 339 2.19 28.43 3.71
N ILE A 340 1.99 27.14 3.97
CA ILE A 340 2.60 26.39 5.07
C ILE A 340 3.39 25.25 4.43
N ASP A 341 4.70 25.19 4.62
CA ASP A 341 5.61 24.18 4.05
C ASP A 341 5.40 23.95 2.54
N GLY A 342 5.18 25.07 1.80
CA GLY A 342 4.91 25.05 0.36
C GLY A 342 3.47 24.76 -0.04
N VAL A 343 2.64 24.25 0.87
CA VAL A 343 1.22 23.96 0.63
C VAL A 343 0.39 25.24 0.78
N ARG A 344 -0.44 25.56 -0.22
CA ARG A 344 -1.36 26.69 -0.14
C ARG A 344 -2.60 26.33 0.69
N VAL A 345 -2.81 26.99 1.80
CA VAL A 345 -3.97 26.82 2.67
C VAL A 345 -4.94 27.99 2.47
N ARG A 346 -6.16 27.68 2.02
CA ARG A 346 -7.23 28.66 1.82
C ARG A 346 -8.33 28.42 2.85
N ARG A 347 -8.47 29.37 3.79
CA ARG A 347 -9.49 29.32 4.83
C ARG A 347 -10.72 30.12 4.41
N MET A 348 -11.89 29.47 4.37
CA MET A 348 -13.13 30.13 3.93
C MET A 348 -14.33 29.67 4.78
N GLY A 349 -15.17 30.64 5.14
CA GLY A 349 -16.35 30.32 5.95
C GLY A 349 -16.02 29.90 7.38
N GLY A 350 -17.05 29.63 8.17
CA GLY A 350 -16.95 29.05 9.50
C GLY A 350 -17.38 27.58 9.50
N ARG A 351 -17.62 27.02 10.68
CA ARG A 351 -17.92 25.60 10.94
C ARG A 351 -18.90 24.95 9.95
N PHE A 352 -19.98 25.65 9.57
CA PHE A 352 -21.01 25.14 8.66
C PHE A 352 -20.96 25.81 7.29
N THR A 353 -20.61 27.10 7.24
CA THR A 353 -20.61 27.87 5.98
C THR A 353 -19.44 27.53 5.07
N VAL A 354 -18.43 26.81 5.55
CA VAL A 354 -17.32 26.30 4.73
C VAL A 354 -17.83 25.39 3.61
N TYR A 355 -18.84 24.55 3.87
CA TYR A 355 -19.41 23.63 2.88
C TYR A 355 -20.05 24.39 1.70
N LEU A 356 -20.86 25.44 2.00
CA LEU A 356 -21.47 26.27 0.96
C LEU A 356 -20.44 27.05 0.15
N ARG A 357 -19.41 27.59 0.82
CA ARG A 357 -18.34 28.33 0.14
C ARG A 357 -17.43 27.41 -0.67
N ALA A 358 -17.14 26.22 -0.18
CA ALA A 358 -16.41 25.20 -0.93
C ALA A 358 -17.21 24.71 -2.14
N ALA A 359 -18.51 24.48 -2.00
CA ALA A 359 -19.41 24.13 -3.11
C ALA A 359 -19.37 25.20 -4.22
N TRP A 360 -19.51 26.47 -3.84
CA TRP A 360 -19.39 27.59 -4.78
C TRP A 360 -18.00 27.63 -5.43
N PHE A 361 -16.93 27.49 -4.65
CA PHE A 361 -15.56 27.46 -5.17
C PHE A 361 -15.35 26.30 -6.15
N LEU A 362 -15.83 25.10 -5.82
CA LEU A 362 -15.73 23.92 -6.68
C LEU A 362 -16.47 24.10 -8.01
N THR A 363 -17.62 24.75 -7.99
CA THR A 363 -18.42 25.00 -9.20
C THR A 363 -17.66 25.89 -10.19
N TRP A 364 -16.98 26.92 -9.71
CA TRP A 364 -16.29 27.89 -10.56
C TRP A 364 -14.82 27.60 -10.79
N HIS A 365 -14.12 27.02 -9.81
CA HIS A 365 -12.67 26.80 -9.83
C HIS A 365 -12.29 25.31 -9.79
N GLY A 366 -13.23 24.40 -9.54
CA GLY A 366 -12.92 22.97 -9.45
C GLY A 366 -12.31 22.39 -10.73
N SER A 367 -12.63 22.97 -11.89
CA SER A 367 -12.06 22.58 -13.19
C SER A 367 -10.58 22.96 -13.35
N GLU A 368 -10.04 23.84 -12.53
CA GLU A 368 -8.63 24.23 -12.54
C GLU A 368 -7.72 23.18 -11.91
N TYR A 369 -8.25 22.25 -11.14
CA TYR A 369 -7.52 21.18 -10.48
C TYR A 369 -7.60 19.88 -11.27
N ASP A 370 -6.52 19.13 -11.27
CA ASP A 370 -6.46 17.83 -11.93
C ASP A 370 -7.14 16.75 -11.08
N GLU A 371 -6.94 16.83 -9.76
CA GLU A 371 -7.41 15.85 -8.78
C GLU A 371 -7.91 16.51 -7.49
N ILE A 372 -8.89 15.87 -6.86
CA ILE A 372 -9.53 16.40 -5.66
C ILE A 372 -9.59 15.30 -4.59
N LEU A 373 -9.09 15.59 -3.40
CA LEU A 373 -9.25 14.75 -2.23
C LEU A 373 -10.26 15.39 -1.27
N ASP A 374 -11.38 14.72 -1.06
CA ASP A 374 -12.43 15.14 -0.12
C ASP A 374 -12.26 14.39 1.19
N VAL A 375 -11.88 15.09 2.26
CA VAL A 375 -11.65 14.48 3.57
C VAL A 375 -12.88 14.63 4.45
N SER A 376 -13.47 13.51 4.81
CA SER A 376 -14.66 13.48 5.67
C SER A 376 -14.28 13.36 7.15
N ASN A 377 -14.59 14.42 7.88
CA ASN A 377 -14.61 14.45 9.35
C ASN A 377 -16.07 14.58 9.83
N GLY A 378 -16.89 13.57 9.55
CA GLY A 378 -18.34 13.54 9.72
C GLY A 378 -19.07 13.65 8.38
N ILE A 379 -19.15 14.83 7.80
CA ILE A 379 -19.79 15.06 6.49
C ILE A 379 -18.72 15.52 5.50
N PRO A 380 -18.63 14.91 4.30
CA PRO A 380 -17.74 15.35 3.24
C PRO A 380 -18.27 16.63 2.55
N PHE A 381 -17.46 17.22 1.69
CA PHE A 381 -17.84 18.42 0.92
C PHE A 381 -18.71 18.11 -0.32
N PHE A 382 -19.07 16.86 -0.55
CA PHE A 382 -19.88 16.41 -1.68
C PHE A 382 -19.33 16.85 -3.04
N THR A 383 -18.01 16.79 -3.20
CA THR A 383 -17.28 17.24 -4.40
C THR A 383 -17.83 16.71 -5.72
N PRO A 384 -18.36 15.46 -5.82
CA PRO A 384 -18.91 14.95 -7.08
C PRO A 384 -20.12 15.73 -7.62
N LEU A 385 -20.82 16.49 -6.76
CA LEU A 385 -22.00 17.27 -7.15
C LEU A 385 -21.64 18.61 -7.81
N PHE A 386 -20.45 19.13 -7.54
CA PHE A 386 -20.05 20.50 -7.91
C PHE A 386 -18.96 20.54 -8.99
N THR A 387 -18.27 19.44 -9.23
CA THR A 387 -17.23 19.37 -10.27
C THR A 387 -17.18 18.00 -10.91
N PRO A 388 -16.99 17.96 -12.27
CA PRO A 388 -16.80 16.70 -12.98
C PRO A 388 -15.38 16.11 -12.81
N ARG A 389 -14.48 16.77 -12.10
CA ARG A 389 -13.09 16.32 -11.96
C ARG A 389 -12.97 15.01 -11.18
N SER A 390 -11.81 14.35 -11.32
CA SER A 390 -11.48 13.17 -10.54
C SER A 390 -11.46 13.53 -9.07
N SER A 391 -12.18 12.78 -8.25
CA SER A 391 -12.18 12.98 -6.80
C SER A 391 -12.23 11.66 -6.07
N ALA A 392 -11.52 11.57 -4.94
CA ALA A 392 -11.59 10.48 -3.99
C ALA A 392 -12.12 10.99 -2.65
N LEU A 393 -12.75 10.10 -1.90
CA LEU A 393 -13.24 10.36 -0.55
C LEU A 393 -12.32 9.68 0.47
N LEU A 394 -11.74 10.43 1.40
CA LEU A 394 -10.97 9.88 2.52
C LEU A 394 -11.82 9.94 3.80
N ILE A 395 -11.98 8.79 4.46
CA ILE A 395 -12.78 8.67 5.68
C ILE A 395 -11.91 8.10 6.80
N HIS A 396 -11.81 8.85 7.91
CA HIS A 396 -11.06 8.42 9.08
C HIS A 396 -11.87 7.45 9.96
N HIS A 397 -13.15 7.70 10.13
CA HIS A 397 -14.08 6.82 10.85
C HIS A 397 -15.53 7.14 10.46
N VAL A 398 -16.41 6.18 10.66
CA VAL A 398 -17.86 6.35 10.53
C VAL A 398 -18.42 6.74 11.90
N HIS A 399 -19.14 7.84 11.99
CA HIS A 399 -19.62 8.38 13.27
C HIS A 399 -20.81 7.60 13.83
N ASP A 400 -21.71 7.13 12.95
CA ASP A 400 -22.91 6.36 13.32
C ASP A 400 -23.62 6.97 14.55
N ARG A 401 -23.73 6.23 15.67
CA ARG A 401 -24.39 6.70 16.89
C ARG A 401 -23.68 7.84 17.60
N GLN A 402 -22.42 8.10 17.29
CA GLN A 402 -21.65 9.21 17.86
C GLN A 402 -22.27 10.58 17.51
N TRP A 403 -22.99 10.68 16.39
CA TRP A 403 -23.75 11.88 16.06
C TRP A 403 -24.68 12.34 17.20
N PHE A 404 -25.33 11.39 17.89
CA PHE A 404 -26.29 11.66 18.97
C PHE A 404 -25.61 11.97 20.31
N THR A 405 -24.32 11.67 20.46
CA THR A 405 -23.54 12.04 21.66
C THR A 405 -22.87 13.40 21.52
N GLU A 406 -22.50 13.78 20.30
CA GLU A 406 -21.75 15.02 20.03
C GLU A 406 -22.66 16.22 19.68
N PHE A 407 -23.83 15.95 19.14
CA PHE A 407 -24.73 17.01 18.65
C PHE A 407 -26.14 16.86 19.19
N ARG A 408 -26.77 18.02 19.43
CA ARG A 408 -28.20 18.07 19.77
C ARG A 408 -29.09 17.93 18.52
N GLN A 409 -30.34 17.51 18.73
CA GLN A 409 -31.37 17.52 17.68
C GLN A 409 -31.63 18.95 17.18
N PRO A 410 -31.88 19.13 15.86
CA PRO A 410 -32.03 18.14 14.79
C PRO A 410 -30.70 17.81 14.08
N VAL A 411 -29.58 18.45 14.45
CA VAL A 411 -28.28 18.32 13.76
C VAL A 411 -27.77 16.88 13.78
N SER A 412 -27.96 16.19 14.92
CA SER A 412 -27.55 14.78 15.05
C SER A 412 -28.25 13.86 14.05
N SER A 413 -29.57 13.96 13.92
CA SER A 413 -30.37 13.17 12.99
C SER A 413 -30.03 13.49 11.53
N VAL A 414 -29.85 14.76 11.19
CA VAL A 414 -29.46 15.18 9.84
C VAL A 414 -28.07 14.66 9.49
N GLY A 415 -27.12 14.79 10.40
CA GLY A 415 -25.75 14.28 10.21
C GLY A 415 -25.73 12.78 9.99
N TRP A 416 -26.44 12.02 10.83
CA TRP A 416 -26.56 10.57 10.71
C TRP A 416 -27.23 10.14 9.39
N LEU A 417 -28.34 10.80 8.98
CA LEU A 417 -29.00 10.53 7.69
C LEU A 417 -28.09 10.80 6.50
N LEU A 418 -27.36 11.92 6.53
CA LEU A 418 -26.42 12.26 5.46
C LEU A 418 -25.30 11.21 5.37
N GLU A 419 -24.66 10.86 6.48
CA GLU A 419 -23.59 9.88 6.52
C GLU A 419 -24.07 8.48 6.07
N ARG A 420 -25.24 8.07 6.53
CA ARG A 420 -25.78 6.72 6.30
C ARG A 420 -26.31 6.49 4.88
N TYR A 421 -26.93 7.50 4.26
CA TYR A 421 -27.66 7.32 2.99
C TYR A 421 -27.15 8.21 1.86
N VAL A 422 -26.85 9.47 2.13
CA VAL A 422 -26.52 10.44 1.08
C VAL A 422 -25.07 10.30 0.65
N VAL A 423 -24.15 10.13 1.58
CA VAL A 423 -22.71 10.01 1.28
C VAL A 423 -22.44 8.77 0.41
N PRO A 424 -22.92 7.55 0.74
CA PRO A 424 -22.73 6.39 -0.13
C PRO A 424 -23.32 6.57 -1.54
N LEU A 425 -24.49 7.23 -1.64
CA LEU A 425 -25.15 7.49 -2.91
C LEU A 425 -24.33 8.45 -3.80
N VAL A 426 -23.84 9.56 -3.24
CA VAL A 426 -23.07 10.58 -3.99
C VAL A 426 -21.71 10.03 -4.42
N TYR A 427 -21.05 9.26 -3.57
CA TYR A 427 -19.71 8.71 -3.85
C TYR A 427 -19.72 7.29 -4.43
N ARG A 428 -20.88 6.73 -4.79
CA ARG A 428 -21.02 5.34 -5.30
C ARG A 428 -20.10 4.99 -6.47
N ARG A 429 -19.68 6.00 -7.25
CA ARG A 429 -18.80 5.85 -8.43
C ARG A 429 -17.39 6.40 -8.18
N ARG A 430 -17.05 6.77 -6.96
CA ARG A 430 -15.76 7.35 -6.59
C ARG A 430 -14.94 6.36 -5.77
N PRO A 431 -13.61 6.40 -5.85
CA PRO A 431 -12.77 5.66 -4.93
C PRO A 431 -12.91 6.23 -3.51
N VAL A 432 -12.88 5.34 -2.53
CA VAL A 432 -12.99 5.67 -1.11
C VAL A 432 -11.75 5.14 -0.40
N ILE A 433 -11.13 5.97 0.41
CA ILE A 433 -9.98 5.62 1.23
C ILE A 433 -10.46 5.44 2.66
N ALA A 434 -10.21 4.27 3.22
CA ALA A 434 -10.37 3.96 4.63
C ALA A 434 -8.99 3.91 5.29
N VAL A 435 -8.82 4.51 6.47
CA VAL A 435 -7.53 4.53 7.17
C VAL A 435 -7.22 3.23 7.92
N SER A 436 -8.19 2.31 8.02
CA SER A 436 -8.03 1.02 8.69
C SER A 436 -9.00 -0.03 8.13
N PRO A 437 -8.75 -1.34 8.33
CA PRO A 437 -9.68 -2.40 7.99
C PRO A 437 -11.04 -2.24 8.71
N THR A 438 -11.03 -1.82 9.96
CA THR A 438 -12.26 -1.59 10.74
C THR A 438 -13.09 -0.44 10.17
N THR A 439 -12.44 0.64 9.70
CA THR A 439 -13.11 1.73 8.97
C THR A 439 -13.69 1.22 7.64
N ARG A 440 -12.94 0.39 6.89
CA ARG A 440 -13.45 -0.24 5.65
C ARG A 440 -14.71 -1.05 5.92
N ASP A 441 -14.69 -1.92 6.92
CA ASP A 441 -15.83 -2.76 7.26
C ASP A 441 -17.04 -1.93 7.74
N ALA A 442 -16.81 -0.84 8.45
CA ALA A 442 -17.87 0.12 8.80
C ALA A 442 -18.47 0.76 7.55
N LEU A 443 -17.65 1.16 6.57
CA LEU A 443 -18.11 1.72 5.30
C LEU A 443 -18.93 0.73 4.47
N ILE A 444 -18.54 -0.54 4.43
CA ILE A 444 -19.33 -1.60 3.78
C ILE A 444 -20.72 -1.69 4.42
N ARG A 445 -20.81 -1.65 5.76
CA ARG A 445 -22.10 -1.65 6.47
C ARG A 445 -22.96 -0.42 6.19
N THR A 446 -22.35 0.72 5.81
CA THR A 446 -23.10 1.92 5.39
C THR A 446 -23.52 1.90 3.92
N GLY A 447 -23.16 0.85 3.15
CA GLY A 447 -23.62 0.66 1.78
C GLY A 447 -22.61 1.04 0.70
N PHE A 448 -21.35 1.28 1.05
CA PHE A 448 -20.30 1.41 0.05
C PHE A 448 -19.93 0.04 -0.54
N ALA A 449 -19.67 0.00 -1.84
CA ALA A 449 -19.23 -1.20 -2.54
C ALA A 449 -17.78 -1.55 -2.15
N PRO A 450 -17.51 -2.79 -1.69
CA PRO A 450 -16.19 -3.20 -1.18
C PRO A 450 -15.04 -2.95 -2.17
N GLU A 451 -15.30 -3.11 -3.47
CA GLU A 451 -14.33 -2.92 -4.55
C GLU A 451 -13.94 -1.44 -4.77
N ARG A 452 -14.67 -0.51 -4.19
CA ARG A 452 -14.37 0.92 -4.24
C ARG A 452 -13.58 1.42 -3.04
N ILE A 453 -13.41 0.59 -2.01
CA ILE A 453 -12.74 0.97 -0.78
C ILE A 453 -11.32 0.43 -0.79
N SER A 454 -10.35 1.33 -0.69
CA SER A 454 -8.93 1.00 -0.48
C SER A 454 -8.54 1.34 0.95
N VAL A 455 -7.83 0.42 1.62
CA VAL A 455 -7.26 0.71 2.93
C VAL A 455 -5.89 1.33 2.72
N ILE A 456 -5.72 2.58 3.17
CA ILE A 456 -4.44 3.30 3.16
C ILE A 456 -4.23 3.81 4.59
N TYR A 457 -3.27 3.20 5.29
CA TYR A 457 -2.97 3.54 6.67
C TYR A 457 -2.32 4.92 6.78
N ASN A 458 -2.53 5.58 7.93
CA ASN A 458 -1.76 6.78 8.27
C ASN A 458 -0.30 6.38 8.53
N GLY A 459 0.62 7.22 8.12
CA GLY A 459 2.02 7.10 8.50
C GLY A 459 2.29 7.59 9.92
N VAL A 460 3.50 7.40 10.38
CA VAL A 460 4.06 7.99 11.60
C VAL A 460 5.43 8.57 11.30
N THR A 461 5.82 9.59 12.07
CA THR A 461 7.16 10.20 11.96
C THR A 461 7.94 9.86 13.22
N GLY A 462 9.06 9.15 13.05
CA GLY A 462 10.01 8.94 14.15
C GLY A 462 10.93 10.15 14.31
N VAL A 463 11.30 10.45 15.53
CA VAL A 463 12.36 11.43 15.80
C VAL A 463 13.71 10.77 15.49
N PRO A 464 14.61 11.41 14.69
CA PRO A 464 15.91 10.85 14.37
C PRO A 464 16.69 10.48 15.64
N ALA A 465 17.33 9.32 15.65
CA ALA A 465 18.02 8.76 16.82
C ALA A 465 19.09 9.68 17.47
N GLY A 466 19.57 10.70 16.74
CA GLY A 466 20.55 11.68 17.23
C GLY A 466 19.95 12.92 17.90
N THR A 467 18.64 13.11 17.85
CA THR A 467 17.93 14.24 18.48
C THR A 467 17.33 13.87 19.85
N ARG A 468 17.53 12.63 20.32
CA ARG A 468 17.18 12.21 21.68
C ARG A 468 18.19 12.88 22.62
N GLY A 469 17.85 14.05 23.13
CA GLY A 469 18.57 14.64 24.26
C GLY A 469 18.49 13.69 25.45
N PRO A 470 19.49 13.70 26.36
CA PRO A 470 19.32 13.02 27.62
C PRO A 470 18.03 13.56 28.24
N SER A 471 17.12 12.66 28.61
CA SER A 471 15.89 13.02 29.27
C SER A 471 16.23 13.79 30.55
N GLU A 472 16.09 15.11 30.52
CA GLU A 472 16.20 15.95 31.73
C GLU A 472 15.12 15.59 32.80
N LEU A 473 14.32 14.57 32.51
CA LEU A 473 13.36 13.97 33.42
C LEU A 473 14.01 12.95 34.37
N ASP A 474 15.29 12.57 34.17
CA ASP A 474 16.01 11.58 34.95
C ASP A 474 16.86 12.22 36.08
N GLY A 475 16.21 12.87 37.01
CA GLY A 475 16.78 13.27 38.27
C GLY A 475 16.75 12.18 39.37
N GLY A 476 16.86 10.88 39.04
CA GLY A 476 16.74 9.80 39.99
C GLY A 476 17.37 8.47 39.58
N PRO A 477 17.59 7.52 40.50
CA PRO A 477 18.25 6.24 40.25
C PRO A 477 17.33 5.29 39.44
N GLY A 478 17.56 5.21 38.12
CA GLY A 478 16.88 4.32 37.19
C GLY A 478 15.54 4.84 36.64
N PRO A 479 15.09 4.34 35.46
CA PRO A 479 13.82 4.76 34.88
C PRO A 479 12.65 4.34 35.78
N ARG A 480 11.87 5.31 36.28
CA ARG A 480 10.68 5.05 37.09
C ARG A 480 9.58 4.42 36.20
N PRO A 481 8.83 3.42 36.71
CA PRO A 481 7.71 2.87 36.00
C PRO A 481 6.68 3.97 35.69
N SER A 482 6.24 4.06 34.44
CA SER A 482 5.33 5.13 34.01
C SER A 482 4.30 4.64 33.00
N ILE A 483 3.10 5.19 33.13
CA ILE A 483 2.02 5.06 32.15
C ILE A 483 1.94 6.38 31.40
N CYS A 484 1.84 6.38 30.08
CA CYS A 484 1.60 7.60 29.32
C CYS A 484 0.31 7.53 28.50
N TYR A 485 -0.28 8.69 28.28
CA TYR A 485 -1.38 8.93 27.34
C TYR A 485 -1.03 10.13 26.47
N VAL A 486 -1.33 10.02 25.16
CA VAL A 486 -1.19 11.13 24.20
C VAL A 486 -2.48 11.30 23.42
N GLY A 487 -3.08 12.49 23.48
CA GLY A 487 -4.28 12.80 22.71
C GLY A 487 -5.14 13.89 23.32
N ARG A 488 -6.23 14.25 22.62
CA ARG A 488 -7.18 15.25 23.10
C ARG A 488 -7.93 14.76 24.36
N LEU A 489 -8.07 15.62 25.35
CA LEU A 489 -8.81 15.30 26.58
C LEU A 489 -10.31 15.50 26.36
N LYS A 490 -10.95 14.49 25.76
CA LYS A 490 -12.40 14.46 25.46
C LYS A 490 -13.13 13.37 26.24
N ARG A 491 -14.40 13.55 26.53
CA ARG A 491 -15.21 12.60 27.32
C ARG A 491 -15.23 11.19 26.74
N TYR A 492 -15.29 11.05 25.40
CA TYR A 492 -15.31 9.73 24.75
C TYR A 492 -13.98 8.97 24.85
N LYS A 493 -12.89 9.66 25.22
CA LYS A 493 -11.57 9.05 25.51
C LYS A 493 -11.53 8.37 26.86
N ARG A 494 -12.50 8.62 27.76
CA ARG A 494 -12.70 7.95 29.05
C ARG A 494 -11.47 7.94 29.96
N LEU A 495 -10.69 9.02 29.96
CA LEU A 495 -9.44 9.10 30.71
C LEU A 495 -9.62 8.99 32.22
N GLU A 496 -10.85 9.20 32.73
CA GLU A 496 -11.21 8.89 34.12
C GLU A 496 -10.91 7.44 34.49
N ARG A 497 -11.07 6.48 33.53
CA ARG A 497 -10.74 5.06 33.73
C ARG A 497 -9.25 4.82 33.83
N LEU A 498 -8.45 5.60 33.09
CA LEU A 498 -6.98 5.54 33.19
C LEU A 498 -6.50 6.07 34.52
N VAL A 499 -7.07 7.19 34.98
CA VAL A 499 -6.75 7.78 36.32
C VAL A 499 -7.14 6.81 37.43
N ASP A 500 -8.30 6.15 37.34
CA ASP A 500 -8.75 5.15 38.32
C ASP A 500 -7.82 3.92 38.34
N ALA A 501 -7.45 3.40 37.18
CA ALA A 501 -6.51 2.27 37.06
C ALA A 501 -5.11 2.64 37.61
N TYR A 502 -4.62 3.83 37.28
CA TYR A 502 -3.36 4.34 37.83
C TYR A 502 -3.40 4.40 39.37
N ALA A 503 -4.44 4.99 39.95
CA ALA A 503 -4.58 5.10 41.41
C ALA A 503 -4.62 3.73 42.08
N ALA A 504 -5.30 2.75 41.47
CA ALA A 504 -5.36 1.38 41.99
C ALA A 504 -4.02 0.63 41.88
N LEU A 505 -3.15 0.97 40.93
CA LEU A 505 -1.83 0.33 40.73
C LEU A 505 -0.73 0.91 41.59
N ARG A 506 -0.85 2.14 42.09
CA ARG A 506 0.19 2.80 42.91
C ARG A 506 0.70 1.99 44.12
N PRO A 507 -0.17 1.30 44.89
CA PRO A 507 0.31 0.50 46.02
C PRO A 507 1.19 -0.69 45.61
N SER A 508 0.94 -1.25 44.43
CA SER A 508 1.64 -2.44 43.89
C SER A 508 2.87 -2.08 43.07
N VAL A 509 2.99 -0.83 42.59
CA VAL A 509 4.08 -0.36 41.73
C VAL A 509 4.68 0.92 42.34
N PRO A 510 5.69 0.77 43.24
CA PRO A 510 6.31 1.92 43.91
C PRO A 510 6.92 2.91 42.89
N GLY A 511 6.65 4.20 43.08
CA GLY A 511 7.17 5.27 42.22
C GLY A 511 6.47 5.38 40.86
N LEU A 512 5.35 4.69 40.66
CA LEU A 512 4.55 4.77 39.39
C LEU A 512 4.15 6.20 39.11
N ARG A 513 4.34 6.63 37.84
CA ARG A 513 3.96 7.93 37.33
C ARG A 513 2.92 7.79 36.19
N LEU A 514 2.06 8.79 36.04
CA LEU A 514 1.13 8.92 34.91
C LEU A 514 1.39 10.24 34.20
N ASP A 515 1.77 10.16 32.93
CA ASP A 515 2.02 11.29 32.03
C ASP A 515 0.87 11.45 31.06
N ILE A 516 0.20 12.61 31.09
CA ILE A 516 -0.94 12.94 30.22
C ILE A 516 -0.53 14.09 29.30
N VAL A 517 -0.32 13.78 28.02
CA VAL A 517 0.04 14.74 26.97
C VAL A 517 -1.19 15.10 26.16
N GLY A 518 -1.47 16.40 26.06
CA GLY A 518 -2.60 16.97 25.35
C GLY A 518 -3.48 17.82 26.22
N ASP A 519 -4.52 18.41 25.59
CA ASP A 519 -5.45 19.29 26.27
C ASP A 519 -6.89 19.06 25.75
N GLY A 520 -7.89 19.60 26.45
CA GLY A 520 -9.28 19.50 26.06
C GLY A 520 -10.26 19.82 27.19
N ASP A 521 -11.54 19.76 26.87
CA ASP A 521 -12.65 20.10 27.76
C ASP A 521 -12.79 19.18 28.98
N ALA A 522 -12.20 17.99 28.94
CA ALA A 522 -12.21 17.06 30.08
C ALA A 522 -11.09 17.34 31.10
N ARG A 523 -10.12 18.25 30.82
CA ARG A 523 -8.95 18.47 31.68
C ARG A 523 -9.32 18.80 33.14
N ALA A 524 -10.18 19.78 33.34
CA ALA A 524 -10.54 20.22 34.69
C ALA A 524 -11.20 19.10 35.51
N SER A 525 -12.03 18.26 34.89
CA SER A 525 -12.65 17.11 35.55
C SER A 525 -11.65 16.01 35.88
N LEU A 526 -10.64 15.79 35.03
CA LEU A 526 -9.57 14.82 35.28
C LEU A 526 -8.66 15.29 36.43
N GLU A 527 -8.27 16.56 36.46
CA GLU A 527 -7.49 17.15 37.54
C GLU A 527 -8.24 17.08 38.88
N ALA A 528 -9.56 17.30 38.89
CA ALA A 528 -10.39 17.10 40.07
C ALA A 528 -10.38 15.63 40.51
N ARG A 529 -10.57 14.70 39.57
CA ARG A 529 -10.52 13.24 39.87
C ARG A 529 -9.17 12.81 40.48
N VAL A 530 -8.06 13.33 39.95
CA VAL A 530 -6.71 13.07 40.49
C VAL A 530 -6.59 13.55 41.91
N ARG A 531 -7.11 14.75 42.25
CA ARG A 531 -7.14 15.28 43.62
C ARG A 531 -8.01 14.42 44.56
N ASP A 532 -9.20 14.03 44.12
CA ASP A 532 -10.13 13.21 44.92
C ASP A 532 -9.54 11.85 45.26
N LEU A 533 -8.68 11.31 44.42
CA LEU A 533 -7.97 10.04 44.62
C LEU A 533 -6.63 10.21 45.35
N GLY A 534 -6.26 11.42 45.78
CA GLY A 534 -4.98 11.68 46.46
C GLY A 534 -3.75 11.32 45.61
N ALA A 535 -3.82 11.52 44.32
CA ALA A 535 -2.82 11.02 43.35
C ALA A 535 -2.00 12.15 42.68
N THR A 536 -2.04 13.37 43.22
CA THR A 536 -1.45 14.58 42.62
C THR A 536 0.07 14.54 42.49
N ASP A 537 0.76 13.81 43.34
CA ASP A 537 2.22 13.69 43.40
C ASP A 537 2.82 12.82 42.28
N GLY A 538 2.01 12.06 41.57
CA GLY A 538 2.48 11.16 40.53
C GLY A 538 1.82 11.34 39.15
N VAL A 539 0.92 12.33 38.98
CA VAL A 539 0.25 12.62 37.71
C VAL A 539 0.72 13.95 37.17
N VAL A 540 1.21 13.94 35.92
CA VAL A 540 1.70 15.13 35.22
C VAL A 540 0.83 15.41 33.98
N PHE A 541 0.22 16.60 33.94
CA PHE A 541 -0.50 17.11 32.77
C PHE A 541 0.40 18.04 31.98
N HIS A 542 0.97 17.54 30.90
CA HIS A 542 1.92 18.30 30.06
C HIS A 542 1.25 19.37 29.18
N GLY A 543 -0.05 19.27 28.95
CA GLY A 543 -0.73 20.14 27.97
C GLY A 543 -0.29 19.82 26.54
N PHE A 544 -0.38 20.81 25.66
CA PHE A 544 0.17 20.70 24.30
C PHE A 544 1.69 20.80 24.35
N VAL A 545 2.35 19.83 23.72
CA VAL A 545 3.82 19.78 23.57
C VAL A 545 4.19 19.68 22.11
N ASP A 546 5.43 20.00 21.76
CA ASP A 546 5.96 19.76 20.41
C ASP A 546 6.23 18.26 20.14
N GLU A 547 6.48 17.91 18.89
CA GLU A 547 6.69 16.52 18.47
C GLU A 547 7.92 15.88 19.15
N ALA A 548 9.00 16.65 19.39
CA ALA A 548 10.20 16.14 20.07
C ALA A 548 9.93 15.80 21.53
N THR A 549 9.23 16.65 22.26
CA THR A 549 8.79 16.41 23.65
C THR A 549 7.81 15.24 23.72
N LYS A 550 6.86 15.16 22.79
CA LYS A 550 5.92 14.02 22.69
C LYS A 550 6.67 12.70 22.54
N ALA A 551 7.61 12.63 21.61
CA ALA A 551 8.42 11.45 21.36
C ALA A 551 9.29 11.09 22.60
N ALA A 552 9.86 12.07 23.28
CA ALA A 552 10.64 11.84 24.51
C ALA A 552 9.77 11.23 25.63
N VAL A 553 8.55 11.74 25.84
CA VAL A 553 7.60 11.16 26.79
C VAL A 553 7.24 9.72 26.42
N LEU A 554 6.94 9.46 25.14
CA LEU A 554 6.61 8.11 24.67
C LEU A 554 7.80 7.14 24.80
N ALA A 555 9.01 7.59 24.47
CA ALA A 555 10.23 6.77 24.57
C ALA A 555 10.63 6.44 26.02
N SER A 556 10.31 7.32 26.99
CA SER A 556 10.58 7.12 28.41
C SER A 556 9.49 6.32 29.12
N ALA A 557 8.30 6.17 28.50
CA ALA A 557 7.18 5.51 29.14
C ALA A 557 7.32 3.98 29.15
N THR A 558 6.90 3.36 30.25
CA THR A 558 6.86 1.90 30.39
C THR A 558 5.74 1.28 29.58
N VAL A 559 4.57 1.97 29.53
CA VAL A 559 3.39 1.54 28.78
C VAL A 559 2.57 2.74 28.35
N PHE A 560 2.11 2.72 27.10
CA PHE A 560 1.11 3.64 26.58
C PHE A 560 -0.29 3.09 26.90
N ALA A 561 -1.21 3.94 27.39
CA ALA A 561 -2.54 3.50 27.74
C ALA A 561 -3.63 4.40 27.14
N THR A 562 -4.63 3.81 26.51
CA THR A 562 -5.78 4.56 25.97
C THR A 562 -7.11 3.82 26.21
N PRO A 563 -7.96 4.33 27.13
CA PRO A 563 -9.27 3.75 27.41
C PRO A 563 -10.37 4.29 26.48
N SER A 564 -10.02 4.72 25.27
CA SER A 564 -10.97 5.30 24.30
C SER A 564 -12.05 4.30 23.89
N MET A 565 -13.27 4.76 23.76
CA MET A 565 -14.40 3.95 23.27
C MET A 565 -14.40 3.79 21.75
N HIS A 566 -13.74 4.66 21.02
CA HIS A 566 -13.75 4.66 19.57
C HIS A 566 -12.56 5.41 19.00
N GLU A 567 -11.93 4.83 17.99
CA GLU A 567 -10.85 5.45 17.21
C GLU A 567 -11.00 5.09 15.73
N GLY A 568 -10.48 5.94 14.85
CA GLY A 568 -10.38 5.64 13.43
C GLY A 568 -9.25 4.66 13.14
N TRP A 569 -8.06 4.95 13.71
CA TRP A 569 -6.85 4.16 13.51
C TRP A 569 -5.98 4.02 14.77
N GLY A 570 -6.12 4.92 15.76
CA GLY A 570 -5.24 4.91 16.93
C GLY A 570 -3.81 5.38 16.61
N LEU A 571 -3.66 6.51 15.93
CA LEU A 571 -2.35 7.04 15.52
C LEU A 571 -1.37 7.16 16.69
N SER A 572 -1.83 7.62 17.87
CA SER A 572 -0.99 7.72 19.07
C SER A 572 -0.49 6.37 19.61
N VAL A 573 -1.21 5.27 19.32
CA VAL A 573 -0.72 3.91 19.61
C VAL A 573 0.47 3.58 18.72
N ILE A 574 0.38 3.89 17.43
CA ILE A 574 1.46 3.61 16.47
C ILE A 574 2.67 4.52 16.77
N GLU A 575 2.45 5.78 17.16
CA GLU A 575 3.51 6.69 17.62
C GLU A 575 4.23 6.12 18.86
N ALA A 576 3.48 5.63 19.84
CA ALA A 576 4.05 4.96 21.01
C ALA A 576 4.84 3.70 20.63
N ASN A 577 4.28 2.86 19.75
CA ASN A 577 4.93 1.66 19.28
C ASN A 577 6.23 1.96 18.52
N LEU A 578 6.30 3.05 17.77
CA LEU A 578 7.50 3.48 17.06
C LEU A 578 8.66 3.79 18.03
N GLU A 579 8.35 4.39 19.18
CA GLU A 579 9.30 4.63 20.25
C GLU A 579 9.58 3.37 21.10
N GLY A 580 8.92 2.26 20.80
CA GLY A 580 9.06 0.99 21.50
C GLY A 580 8.26 0.92 22.79
N CYS A 581 7.28 1.80 22.98
CA CYS A 581 6.37 1.77 24.10
C CYS A 581 5.18 0.85 23.75
N PRO A 582 4.99 -0.29 24.43
CA PRO A 582 3.86 -1.18 24.19
C PRO A 582 2.55 -0.54 24.66
N ALA A 583 1.43 -0.90 24.03
CA ALA A 583 0.16 -0.26 24.27
C ALA A 583 -0.83 -1.14 25.03
N VAL A 584 -1.65 -0.53 25.90
CA VAL A 584 -2.85 -1.13 26.49
C VAL A 584 -4.08 -0.31 26.07
N ALA A 585 -5.07 -0.97 25.50
CA ALA A 585 -6.30 -0.33 25.05
C ALA A 585 -7.51 -1.25 25.19
N TYR A 586 -8.71 -0.68 25.13
CA TYR A 586 -9.91 -1.50 24.99
C TYR A 586 -9.98 -2.13 23.58
N ASP A 587 -10.55 -3.34 23.52
CA ASP A 587 -10.83 -4.02 22.24
C ASP A 587 -12.04 -3.36 21.55
N VAL A 588 -11.78 -2.23 20.92
CA VAL A 588 -12.77 -1.45 20.17
C VAL A 588 -12.27 -1.16 18.76
N PRO A 589 -13.17 -0.92 17.80
CA PRO A 589 -12.79 -0.58 16.44
C PRO A 589 -11.77 0.55 16.36
N GLY A 590 -10.77 0.38 15.51
CA GLY A 590 -9.63 1.29 15.36
C GLY A 590 -8.47 0.96 16.29
N LEU A 591 -8.69 0.74 17.58
CA LEU A 591 -7.63 0.30 18.50
C LEU A 591 -7.23 -1.16 18.26
N SER A 592 -8.21 -2.05 18.06
CA SER A 592 -7.95 -3.44 17.66
C SER A 592 -7.30 -3.60 16.29
N ALA A 593 -7.33 -2.57 15.45
CA ALA A 593 -6.58 -2.55 14.20
C ALA A 593 -5.15 -2.00 14.37
N ALA A 594 -4.91 -1.14 15.37
CA ALA A 594 -3.61 -0.55 15.66
C ALA A 594 -2.74 -1.45 16.54
N ILE A 595 -3.34 -2.25 17.42
CA ILE A 595 -2.66 -3.16 18.34
C ILE A 595 -2.79 -4.60 17.84
N VAL A 596 -1.68 -5.27 17.64
CA VAL A 596 -1.65 -6.73 17.48
C VAL A 596 -1.56 -7.33 18.87
N ASP A 597 -2.69 -7.86 19.37
CA ASP A 597 -2.79 -8.36 20.75
C ASP A 597 -1.68 -9.35 21.07
N ARG A 598 -1.09 -9.22 22.27
CA ARG A 598 0.04 -10.01 22.80
C ARG A 598 1.33 -9.93 21.98
N ARG A 599 1.41 -9.04 20.98
CA ARG A 599 2.62 -8.81 20.18
C ARG A 599 3.10 -7.37 20.25
N THR A 600 2.20 -6.40 20.19
CA THR A 600 2.54 -4.96 20.22
C THR A 600 1.95 -4.26 21.44
N GLY A 601 1.14 -4.97 22.20
CA GLY A 601 0.41 -4.50 23.34
C GLY A 601 -0.64 -5.50 23.77
N LEU A 602 -1.54 -5.09 24.67
CA LEU A 602 -2.63 -5.92 25.19
C LEU A 602 -3.99 -5.22 24.96
N LEU A 603 -4.96 -5.99 24.49
CA LEU A 603 -6.34 -5.54 24.33
C LEU A 603 -7.20 -6.01 25.51
N ALA A 604 -7.99 -5.11 26.05
CA ALA A 604 -8.83 -5.34 27.22
C ALA A 604 -10.33 -5.29 26.83
N ALA A 605 -11.10 -6.26 27.32
CA ALA A 605 -12.53 -6.32 27.08
C ALA A 605 -13.33 -5.37 28.00
N ASP A 606 -12.81 -5.11 29.20
CA ASP A 606 -13.47 -4.32 30.25
C ASP A 606 -12.44 -3.61 31.15
N ASP A 607 -12.93 -2.89 32.16
CA ASP A 607 -12.11 -2.12 33.10
C ASP A 607 -11.18 -3.02 33.93
N ALA A 608 -11.61 -4.22 34.30
CA ALA A 608 -10.81 -5.16 35.07
C ALA A 608 -9.66 -5.73 34.22
N ALA A 609 -9.95 -6.13 32.98
CA ALA A 609 -8.93 -6.58 32.03
C ALA A 609 -7.95 -5.46 31.67
N PHE A 610 -8.41 -4.19 31.58
CA PHE A 610 -7.56 -3.03 31.33
C PHE A 610 -6.56 -2.80 32.48
N HIS A 611 -7.03 -2.88 33.73
CA HIS A 611 -6.19 -2.81 34.92
C HIS A 611 -5.16 -3.95 34.96
N ASP A 612 -5.59 -5.21 34.73
CA ASP A 612 -4.72 -6.39 34.70
C ASP A 612 -3.64 -6.27 33.60
N ALA A 613 -4.02 -5.83 32.40
CA ALA A 613 -3.09 -5.63 31.31
C ALA A 613 -2.00 -4.60 31.63
N LEU A 614 -2.36 -3.49 32.28
CA LEU A 614 -1.40 -2.49 32.78
C LEU A 614 -0.47 -3.08 33.85
N ALA A 615 -1.02 -3.79 34.83
CA ALA A 615 -0.25 -4.43 35.88
C ALA A 615 0.79 -5.41 35.31
N ARG A 616 0.39 -6.24 34.36
CA ARG A 616 1.27 -7.24 33.73
C ARG A 616 2.46 -6.57 33.02
N ILE A 617 2.24 -5.53 32.22
CA ILE A 617 3.34 -4.86 31.51
C ILE A 617 4.26 -4.12 32.50
N LEU A 618 3.69 -3.53 33.54
CA LEU A 618 4.48 -2.80 34.57
C LEU A 618 5.35 -3.73 35.43
N LEU A 619 4.84 -4.93 35.76
CA LEU A 619 5.48 -5.86 36.71
C LEU A 619 6.30 -6.97 36.03
N ASP A 620 6.08 -7.24 34.76
CA ASP A 620 6.79 -8.28 33.98
C ASP A 620 7.74 -7.64 32.94
N PRO A 621 9.04 -7.53 33.22
CA PRO A 621 10.02 -6.95 32.30
C PRO A 621 10.22 -7.77 31.01
N GLU A 622 10.04 -9.09 31.10
CA GLU A 622 10.22 -9.97 29.92
C GLU A 622 9.06 -9.80 28.93
N LEU A 623 7.82 -9.83 29.43
CA LEU A 623 6.64 -9.52 28.60
C LEU A 623 6.77 -8.13 27.98
N ARG A 624 7.17 -7.13 28.76
CA ARG A 624 7.37 -5.76 28.27
C ARG A 624 8.38 -5.71 27.14
N ARG A 625 9.53 -6.38 27.27
CA ARG A 625 10.56 -6.41 26.21
C ARG A 625 10.03 -7.03 24.94
N GLN A 626 9.35 -8.20 25.02
CA GLN A 626 8.75 -8.88 23.88
C GLN A 626 7.73 -7.99 23.16
N LEU A 627 6.85 -7.32 23.91
CA LEU A 627 5.86 -6.41 23.35
C LEU A 627 6.51 -5.16 22.72
N SER A 628 7.58 -4.64 23.33
CA SER A 628 8.34 -3.49 22.83
C SER A 628 8.99 -3.78 21.46
N ASP A 629 9.62 -4.95 21.31
CA ASP A 629 10.25 -5.36 20.07
C ASP A 629 9.19 -5.55 18.97
N GLY A 630 8.09 -6.22 19.28
CA GLY A 630 6.95 -6.37 18.37
C GLY A 630 6.32 -5.03 17.99
N ALA A 631 6.23 -4.08 18.92
CA ALA A 631 5.72 -2.74 18.71
C ALA A 631 6.55 -1.96 17.69
N ARG A 632 7.89 -1.94 17.83
CA ARG A 632 8.80 -1.29 16.86
C ARG A 632 8.69 -1.91 15.46
N GLU A 633 8.69 -3.26 15.39
CA GLU A 633 8.54 -3.96 14.10
C GLU A 633 7.21 -3.63 13.42
N TRP A 634 6.14 -3.52 14.18
CA TRP A 634 4.82 -3.18 13.67
C TRP A 634 4.75 -1.74 13.18
N ALA A 635 5.19 -0.78 13.99
CA ALA A 635 5.14 0.64 13.68
C ALA A 635 6.01 1.03 12.48
N ALA A 636 7.15 0.36 12.28
CA ALA A 636 8.03 0.57 11.12
C ALA A 636 7.37 0.33 9.75
N ARG A 637 6.18 -0.27 9.72
CA ARG A 637 5.41 -0.51 8.48
C ARG A 637 4.59 0.70 8.03
N PHE A 638 4.44 1.70 8.88
CA PHE A 638 3.56 2.85 8.64
C PHE A 638 4.39 4.10 8.37
N ASP A 639 4.54 4.41 7.10
CA ASP A 639 5.35 5.51 6.61
C ASP A 639 4.49 6.52 5.82
N TRP A 640 4.70 7.80 6.07
CA TRP A 640 3.99 8.87 5.38
C TRP A 640 4.32 8.96 3.90
N GLU A 641 5.54 8.58 3.47
CA GLU A 641 5.89 8.53 2.04
C GLU A 641 5.03 7.48 1.32
N ALA A 642 4.90 6.29 1.94
CA ALA A 642 4.06 5.23 1.42
C ALA A 642 2.57 5.63 1.41
N THR A 643 2.08 6.33 2.45
CA THR A 643 0.70 6.83 2.54
C THR A 643 0.41 7.84 1.42
N ALA A 644 1.28 8.83 1.24
CA ALA A 644 1.12 9.88 0.22
C ALA A 644 1.19 9.30 -1.20
N ALA A 645 2.14 8.39 -1.45
CA ALA A 645 2.28 7.72 -2.74
C ALA A 645 1.07 6.84 -3.06
N ALA A 646 0.55 6.07 -2.10
CA ALA A 646 -0.61 5.22 -2.28
C ALA A 646 -1.89 6.02 -2.59
N THR A 647 -2.10 7.13 -1.89
CA THR A 647 -3.24 8.03 -2.14
C THR A 647 -3.16 8.65 -3.55
N LEU A 648 -1.98 9.12 -3.95
CA LEU A 648 -1.78 9.71 -5.27
C LEU A 648 -1.97 8.66 -6.38
N GLN A 649 -1.46 7.43 -6.19
CA GLN A 649 -1.68 6.32 -7.11
C GLN A 649 -3.16 5.97 -7.28
N LEU A 650 -3.95 6.02 -6.20
CA LEU A 650 -5.39 5.77 -6.26
C LEU A 650 -6.13 6.85 -7.06
N LEU A 651 -5.80 8.13 -6.83
CA LEU A 651 -6.33 9.27 -7.58
C LEU A 651 -6.01 9.13 -9.08
N ASP A 652 -4.77 8.79 -9.40
CA ASP A 652 -4.30 8.54 -10.76
C ASP A 652 -5.07 7.43 -11.47
N ALA A 653 -5.15 6.27 -10.83
CA ALA A 653 -5.82 5.09 -11.39
C ALA A 653 -7.28 5.40 -11.71
N PHE A 654 -7.96 6.17 -10.86
CA PHE A 654 -9.33 6.57 -11.08
C PHE A 654 -9.47 7.60 -12.21
N ALA A 655 -8.57 8.59 -12.29
CA ALA A 655 -8.56 9.58 -13.37
C ALA A 655 -8.37 8.90 -14.73
N ILE A 656 -7.50 7.91 -14.83
CA ILE A 656 -7.25 7.11 -16.04
C ILE A 656 -8.48 6.28 -16.42
N SER A 657 -9.05 5.54 -15.47
CA SER A 657 -10.24 4.70 -15.71
C SER A 657 -11.40 5.52 -16.28
N ARG A 658 -11.66 6.67 -15.68
CA ARG A 658 -12.74 7.56 -16.11
C ARG A 658 -12.54 8.14 -17.52
N ARG A 659 -11.30 8.45 -17.91
CA ARG A 659 -10.99 8.91 -19.27
C ARG A 659 -11.23 7.82 -20.30
N ILE A 660 -10.94 6.56 -19.96
CA ILE A 660 -11.21 5.40 -20.82
C ILE A 660 -12.72 5.23 -21.02
N ASP A 661 -13.53 5.36 -19.97
CA ASP A 661 -14.99 5.25 -20.07
C ASP A 661 -15.60 6.37 -20.91
N LEU A 662 -15.17 7.61 -20.71
CA LEU A 662 -15.61 8.75 -21.53
C LEU A 662 -15.21 8.61 -23.01
N SER A 663 -14.02 8.08 -23.30
CA SER A 663 -13.59 7.83 -24.67
C SER A 663 -14.38 6.69 -25.35
N ARG A 664 -14.82 5.68 -24.61
CA ARG A 664 -15.70 4.61 -25.10
C ARG A 664 -17.11 5.12 -25.39
N MET A 665 -17.65 6.00 -24.56
CA MET A 665 -18.96 6.62 -24.79
C MET A 665 -18.94 7.57 -26.00
N ALA A 666 -17.86 8.31 -26.21
CA ALA A 666 -17.69 9.20 -27.36
C ALA A 666 -17.46 8.45 -28.71
N VAL A 667 -17.06 7.18 -28.65
CA VAL A 667 -16.92 6.32 -29.85
C VAL A 667 -18.23 5.57 -30.15
N ALA A 668 -19.12 5.45 -29.14
CA ALA A 668 -20.42 4.78 -29.28
C ALA A 668 -21.58 5.76 -29.58
N ALA A 669 -21.34 7.08 -29.52
CA ALA A 669 -22.23 8.16 -30.00
C ALA A 669 -21.77 8.71 -31.35
#